data_31777e2e59f59014d7f20b92c11d5b1d
#
_entry.id   31777e2e59f59014d7f20b92c11d5b1d
#
_cell.length_a   1.000
_cell.length_b   1.000
_cell.length_c   1.000
_cell.angle_alpha   90.00
_cell.angle_beta   90.00
_cell.angle_gamma   90.00
#
_symmetry.space_group_name_H-M   'P 1'
#
loop_
_entity.id
_entity.type
_entity.pdbx_description
1 polymer ?
#
loop_
_entity_poly.entity_id
_entity_poly.type
_entity_poly.pdbx_seq_one_letter_code
_entity_poly.pdbx_strand_id
1 'polypeptide(L)'
;MFKHIRNSKRYDGMNRLSKEYTTTNNKEKVKAQYTYGKTGGVTLITNDTSAIANKYDNKGLVMEQKLFEDGKSYAMVYGNNANGKCVYSEVYNNNSGHYGDYDVQQITRYEYDAKGNMTTVSDSLNNSKVMARYTYDSNDNLSSVTYGNGTSTSYTYNEGNMIKTVTNKNADSIKMSYYDYDYYLDGNVSQQDRNGVNCYYDYDVFSRITDEDYGNEEIDYYYDAAGNRTLKTICDDNGDTDVNYTYDLNNRLLEESNHSYANNETDVTKYVYDNNGNQIKKIGYTTKDVNGSPSQDLVSENELNNTYEMYKYNEFNEMTSFESNKEAVWYYAYLPNGLRYRKHKNNYNNSDWFVWDRNGNIIAEMNNNKEYTNKYVRGNKLISKNDNEYYSYDGHGSVVNISNESGKSIKSYDYDAFGVELNKDANDTNLFRYCGEQYDNETDSIYLRARYYSPSLGRFTTEDTYWNSSNRIYGDKEYKDGEIKYPDITASLQAENLYVYCMGNPIKYIDKNGFTSEVEAEKIIKDNADTIIKAGEKFNVNPAIIAGCIYAEQTINVDVKDKYIDPLVYSYGIDVSLGIGQVRISTAKKVESKGYMPRIIVDGFGISNGEESIIVNQENNMRARALMNDKTNIMYVAAYLRYIQDIWKNKYPQISGKSDILGTLYNIGEYGKNGVNSNPQSNDFGKTVKKNYGKMQGLLGLK
;
A
#
# COMPACT_ATOMS: atom_id res chain seq x y z
N MET A 1 -14.11 -30.57 15.39
CA MET A 1 -14.39 -30.22 13.96
C MET A 1 -14.64 -28.72 13.94
N PHE A 2 -13.60 -27.92 13.68
CA PHE A 2 -13.65 -26.47 13.77
C PHE A 2 -14.18 -25.91 12.44
N LYS A 3 -15.34 -25.26 12.47
CA LYS A 3 -15.89 -24.57 11.31
C LYS A 3 -15.14 -23.25 11.12
N HIS A 4 -14.24 -23.19 10.15
CA HIS A 4 -13.83 -21.91 9.62
C HIS A 4 -15.05 -21.17 9.10
N ILE A 5 -15.26 -19.95 9.54
CA ILE A 5 -16.28 -19.07 8.96
C ILE A 5 -15.74 -18.67 7.59
N ARG A 6 -16.37 -19.16 6.53
CA ARG A 6 -15.96 -18.81 5.16
C ARG A 6 -16.77 -17.63 4.66
N ASN A 7 -16.08 -16.60 4.23
CA ASN A 7 -16.68 -15.54 3.44
C ASN A 7 -17.18 -16.13 2.11
N SER A 8 -18.44 -15.92 1.81
CA SER A 8 -19.09 -16.39 0.60
C SER A 8 -19.45 -15.21 -0.29
N LYS A 9 -19.35 -15.39 -1.60
CA LYS A 9 -19.65 -14.38 -2.61
C LYS A 9 -20.77 -14.87 -3.51
N ARG A 10 -21.74 -13.99 -3.80
CA ARG A 10 -22.75 -14.20 -4.84
C ARG A 10 -22.53 -13.21 -5.96
N TYR A 11 -22.85 -13.63 -7.15
CA TYR A 11 -22.72 -12.81 -8.37
C TYR A 11 -24.08 -12.67 -9.04
N ASP A 12 -24.32 -11.57 -9.72
CA ASP A 12 -25.53 -11.34 -10.51
C ASP A 12 -25.48 -12.05 -11.87
N GLY A 13 -26.54 -11.93 -12.67
CA GLY A 13 -26.60 -12.54 -13.99
C GLY A 13 -25.57 -12.04 -15.01
N MET A 14 -24.86 -10.96 -14.73
CA MET A 14 -23.75 -10.43 -15.52
C MET A 14 -22.37 -10.75 -14.90
N ASN A 15 -22.33 -11.68 -13.94
CA ASN A 15 -21.13 -12.12 -13.21
C ASN A 15 -20.43 -11.00 -12.43
N ARG A 16 -21.20 -10.02 -11.93
CA ARG A 16 -20.70 -8.97 -11.03
C ARG A 16 -21.02 -9.36 -9.59
N LEU A 17 -20.13 -9.02 -8.66
CA LEU A 17 -20.29 -9.32 -7.23
C LEU A 17 -21.56 -8.63 -6.69
N SER A 18 -22.56 -9.40 -6.31
CA SER A 18 -23.84 -8.87 -5.79
C SER A 18 -23.94 -8.90 -4.28
N LYS A 19 -23.23 -9.83 -3.61
CA LYS A 19 -23.29 -9.96 -2.16
C LYS A 19 -22.04 -10.65 -1.62
N GLU A 20 -21.50 -10.12 -0.51
CA GLU A 20 -20.52 -10.79 0.36
C GLU A 20 -21.20 -11.10 1.70
N TYR A 21 -21.06 -12.33 2.18
CA TYR A 21 -21.77 -12.78 3.38
C TYR A 21 -21.07 -14.00 4.01
N THR A 22 -21.38 -14.24 5.28
CA THR A 22 -21.07 -15.50 5.98
C THR A 22 -22.34 -16.24 6.31
N THR A 23 -22.24 -17.54 6.54
CA THR A 23 -23.40 -18.37 6.97
C THR A 23 -23.04 -19.10 8.25
N THR A 24 -23.78 -18.83 9.32
CA THR A 24 -23.67 -19.50 10.61
C THR A 24 -25.05 -20.02 11.03
N ASN A 25 -25.17 -21.32 11.33
CA ASN A 25 -26.42 -21.94 11.72
C ASN A 25 -27.59 -21.67 10.73
N ASN A 26 -27.31 -21.76 9.43
CA ASN A 26 -28.22 -21.45 8.32
C ASN A 26 -28.75 -20.00 8.28
N LYS A 27 -28.14 -19.07 9.02
CA LYS A 27 -28.42 -17.64 8.91
C LYS A 27 -27.27 -16.95 8.18
N GLU A 28 -27.62 -16.18 7.17
CA GLU A 28 -26.67 -15.31 6.47
C GLU A 28 -26.46 -14.03 7.27
N LYS A 29 -25.22 -13.63 7.44
CA LYS A 29 -24.84 -12.30 7.87
C LYS A 29 -24.15 -11.59 6.71
N VAL A 30 -24.64 -10.42 6.37
CA VAL A 30 -24.21 -9.68 5.17
C VAL A 30 -23.07 -8.75 5.54
N LYS A 31 -21.92 -8.89 4.86
CA LYS A 31 -20.84 -7.88 4.89
C LYS A 31 -21.20 -6.72 4.00
N ALA A 32 -21.51 -7.02 2.74
CA ALA A 32 -21.84 -6.02 1.73
C ALA A 32 -22.81 -6.60 0.69
N GLN A 33 -23.78 -5.80 0.29
CA GLN A 33 -24.67 -6.06 -0.84
C GLN A 33 -24.51 -4.94 -1.86
N TYR A 34 -24.29 -5.29 -3.14
CA TYR A 34 -23.95 -4.37 -4.20
C TYR A 34 -25.09 -4.20 -5.19
N THR A 35 -25.37 -2.96 -5.56
CA THR A 35 -26.28 -2.60 -6.65
C THR A 35 -25.50 -1.85 -7.71
N TYR A 36 -25.79 -2.16 -8.97
CA TYR A 36 -25.06 -1.61 -10.11
C TYR A 36 -25.97 -0.73 -10.97
N GLY A 37 -25.42 0.37 -11.46
CA GLY A 37 -26.06 1.22 -12.44
C GLY A 37 -26.02 0.62 -13.86
N LYS A 38 -26.70 1.29 -14.79
CA LYS A 38 -26.74 0.87 -16.21
C LYS A 38 -25.36 0.84 -16.88
N THR A 39 -24.42 1.66 -16.41
CA THR A 39 -23.04 1.75 -16.90
C THR A 39 -22.11 0.73 -16.25
N GLY A 40 -22.60 -0.11 -15.33
CA GLY A 40 -21.79 -1.12 -14.63
C GLY A 40 -21.12 -0.63 -13.36
N GLY A 41 -21.14 0.67 -13.05
CA GLY A 41 -20.62 1.22 -11.78
C GLY A 41 -21.47 0.80 -10.59
N VAL A 42 -20.85 0.60 -9.41
CA VAL A 42 -21.53 0.27 -8.15
C VAL A 42 -22.24 1.50 -7.61
N THR A 43 -23.56 1.55 -7.73
CA THR A 43 -24.37 2.71 -7.29
C THR A 43 -24.76 2.65 -5.82
N LEU A 44 -24.79 1.48 -5.22
CA LEU A 44 -25.13 1.32 -3.81
C LEU A 44 -24.41 0.10 -3.22
N ILE A 45 -23.81 0.27 -2.05
CA ILE A 45 -23.29 -0.80 -1.20
C ILE A 45 -23.96 -0.68 0.16
N THR A 46 -24.53 -1.76 0.68
CA THR A 46 -25.23 -1.77 1.98
C THR A 46 -24.79 -2.92 2.85
N ASN A 47 -24.82 -2.71 4.15
CA ASN A 47 -24.89 -3.77 5.16
C ASN A 47 -26.10 -3.49 6.09
N ASP A 48 -26.16 -4.18 7.24
CA ASP A 48 -27.27 -4.05 8.17
C ASP A 48 -27.41 -2.67 8.84
N THR A 49 -26.33 -1.87 8.89
CA THR A 49 -26.24 -0.62 9.68
C THR A 49 -25.86 0.61 8.86
N SER A 50 -25.27 0.42 7.67
CA SER A 50 -24.72 1.52 6.90
C SER A 50 -24.84 1.31 5.39
N ALA A 51 -24.67 2.39 4.62
CA ALA A 51 -24.73 2.35 3.18
C ALA A 51 -23.76 3.36 2.55
N ILE A 52 -23.25 3.04 1.36
CA ILE A 52 -22.49 3.92 0.49
C ILE A 52 -23.24 4.02 -0.83
N ALA A 53 -23.70 5.22 -1.20
CA ALA A 53 -24.33 5.48 -2.48
C ALA A 53 -23.44 6.33 -3.37
N ASN A 54 -23.22 5.90 -4.61
CA ASN A 54 -22.38 6.60 -5.58
C ASN A 54 -23.20 7.06 -6.78
N LYS A 55 -22.92 8.29 -7.25
CA LYS A 55 -23.31 8.75 -8.57
C LYS A 55 -22.06 8.93 -9.43
N TYR A 56 -22.21 8.70 -10.71
CA TYR A 56 -21.12 8.76 -11.68
C TYR A 56 -21.38 9.83 -12.72
N ASP A 57 -20.32 10.44 -13.21
CA ASP A 57 -20.38 11.28 -14.40
C ASP A 57 -20.50 10.42 -15.68
N ASN A 58 -20.57 11.07 -16.83
CA ASN A 58 -20.69 10.41 -18.13
C ASN A 58 -19.45 9.61 -18.54
N LYS A 59 -18.33 9.74 -17.80
CA LYS A 59 -17.08 9.00 -17.99
C LYS A 59 -16.96 7.82 -17.02
N GLY A 60 -17.92 7.62 -16.14
CA GLY A 60 -17.90 6.57 -15.12
C GLY A 60 -17.09 6.91 -13.88
N LEU A 61 -16.72 8.18 -13.68
CA LEU A 61 -16.03 8.63 -12.48
C LEU A 61 -17.03 9.02 -11.40
N VAL A 62 -16.74 8.69 -10.14
CA VAL A 62 -17.60 9.09 -9.02
C VAL A 62 -17.65 10.61 -8.92
N MET A 63 -18.84 11.18 -9.07
CA MET A 63 -19.10 12.60 -8.91
C MET A 63 -19.79 12.96 -7.59
N GLU A 64 -20.48 12.00 -6.96
CA GLU A 64 -21.07 12.14 -5.64
C GLU A 64 -20.98 10.82 -4.90
N GLN A 65 -20.56 10.85 -3.66
CA GLN A 65 -20.59 9.72 -2.75
C GLN A 65 -21.33 10.13 -1.48
N LYS A 66 -22.38 9.37 -1.12
CA LYS A 66 -23.11 9.54 0.14
C LYS A 66 -22.86 8.36 1.05
N LEU A 67 -22.60 8.66 2.30
CA LEU A 67 -22.47 7.67 3.34
C LEU A 67 -23.64 7.82 4.33
N PHE A 68 -24.25 6.70 4.66
CA PHE A 68 -25.40 6.64 5.57
C PHE A 68 -25.07 5.72 6.73
N GLU A 69 -25.26 6.18 7.96
CA GLU A 69 -24.91 5.46 9.17
C GLU A 69 -25.82 5.89 10.32
N ASP A 70 -26.47 4.97 11.00
CA ASP A 70 -27.28 5.24 12.20
C ASP A 70 -28.15 6.52 12.10
N GLY A 71 -28.84 6.68 10.96
CA GLY A 71 -29.69 7.85 10.68
C GLY A 71 -28.93 9.15 10.36
N LYS A 72 -27.60 9.10 10.26
CA LYS A 72 -26.75 10.22 9.80
C LYS A 72 -26.39 10.04 8.33
N SER A 73 -26.22 11.14 7.62
CA SER A 73 -25.70 11.11 6.25
C SER A 73 -24.79 12.29 6.00
N TYR A 74 -23.73 12.06 5.24
CA TYR A 74 -22.88 13.08 4.70
C TYR A 74 -22.58 12.75 3.24
N ALA A 75 -22.32 13.80 2.47
CA ALA A 75 -22.07 13.66 1.05
C ALA A 75 -20.76 14.33 0.66
N MET A 76 -20.06 13.71 -0.28
CA MET A 76 -18.92 14.31 -0.96
C MET A 76 -19.25 14.44 -2.43
N VAL A 77 -18.98 15.61 -2.97
CA VAL A 77 -19.13 15.91 -4.40
C VAL A 77 -17.76 16.17 -4.99
N TYR A 78 -17.52 15.62 -6.16
CA TYR A 78 -16.25 15.71 -6.87
C TYR A 78 -16.46 16.30 -8.26
N GLY A 79 -15.66 17.28 -8.61
CA GLY A 79 -15.52 17.73 -9.99
C GLY A 79 -14.30 17.09 -10.62
N ASN A 80 -14.48 16.49 -11.79
CA ASN A 80 -13.41 15.88 -12.55
C ASN A 80 -13.17 16.67 -13.85
N ASN A 81 -11.90 16.87 -14.24
CA ASN A 81 -11.58 17.49 -15.54
C ASN A 81 -11.72 16.49 -16.69
N ALA A 82 -11.40 16.95 -17.91
CA ALA A 82 -11.47 16.12 -19.11
C ALA A 82 -10.57 14.87 -19.04
N ASN A 83 -9.49 14.93 -18.28
CA ASN A 83 -8.53 13.84 -18.09
C ASN A 83 -8.85 12.94 -16.88
N GLY A 84 -10.00 13.12 -16.23
CA GLY A 84 -10.41 12.32 -15.09
C GLY A 84 -9.78 12.71 -13.75
N LYS A 85 -8.93 13.74 -13.71
CA LYS A 85 -8.35 14.27 -12.48
C LYS A 85 -9.38 15.02 -11.67
N CYS A 86 -9.43 14.82 -10.34
CA CYS A 86 -10.27 15.58 -9.44
C CYS A 86 -9.78 17.03 -9.37
N VAL A 87 -10.62 18.00 -9.77
CA VAL A 87 -10.29 19.43 -9.70
C VAL A 87 -10.92 20.14 -8.52
N TYR A 88 -11.93 19.52 -7.91
CA TYR A 88 -12.44 19.95 -6.60
C TYR A 88 -13.13 18.79 -5.89
N SER A 89 -13.15 18.88 -4.57
CA SER A 89 -14.00 18.06 -3.69
C SER A 89 -14.72 18.95 -2.70
N GLU A 90 -15.99 18.65 -2.45
CA GLU A 90 -16.83 19.35 -1.50
C GLU A 90 -17.40 18.36 -0.49
N VAL A 91 -17.37 18.71 0.80
CA VAL A 91 -17.94 17.93 1.89
C VAL A 91 -19.18 18.61 2.41
N TYR A 92 -20.28 17.88 2.47
CA TYR A 92 -21.57 18.38 2.92
C TYR A 92 -22.07 17.60 4.11
N ASN A 93 -22.66 18.30 5.06
CA ASN A 93 -23.41 17.70 6.14
C ASN A 93 -24.92 17.83 5.88
N ASN A 94 -25.67 16.76 5.97
CA ASN A 94 -27.12 16.79 5.86
C ASN A 94 -27.74 16.78 7.25
N ASN A 95 -27.83 17.95 7.90
CA ASN A 95 -28.38 18.09 9.25
C ASN A 95 -29.91 18.09 9.29
N SER A 96 -30.59 18.41 8.19
CA SER A 96 -32.04 18.70 8.20
C SER A 96 -32.94 17.52 7.78
N GLY A 97 -32.34 16.48 7.18
CA GLY A 97 -33.15 15.39 6.60
C GLY A 97 -34.00 15.82 5.38
N HIS A 98 -33.94 17.08 4.98
CA HIS A 98 -34.66 17.61 3.81
C HIS A 98 -33.72 17.67 2.60
N TYR A 99 -34.21 17.23 1.49
CA TYR A 99 -33.55 17.29 0.19
C TYR A 99 -33.36 18.77 -0.19
N GLY A 100 -32.14 19.30 -0.11
CA GLY A 100 -31.84 20.67 -0.57
C GLY A 100 -31.08 21.57 0.43
N ASP A 101 -31.10 21.30 1.72
CA ASP A 101 -30.36 22.08 2.73
C ASP A 101 -29.03 21.40 3.05
N TYR A 102 -28.06 21.55 2.14
CA TYR A 102 -26.68 21.09 2.38
C TYR A 102 -25.83 22.22 2.95
N ASP A 103 -25.31 21.98 4.15
CA ASP A 103 -24.31 22.86 4.74
C ASP A 103 -22.92 22.41 4.27
N VAL A 104 -22.27 23.24 3.46
CA VAL A 104 -20.92 22.98 2.93
C VAL A 104 -19.90 23.13 4.04
N GLN A 105 -19.18 22.08 4.34
CA GLN A 105 -18.20 22.05 5.43
C GLN A 105 -16.77 22.27 4.98
N GLN A 106 -16.44 21.88 3.75
CA GLN A 106 -15.11 22.00 3.18
C GLN A 106 -15.20 22.03 1.66
N ILE A 107 -14.37 22.86 1.01
CA ILE A 107 -14.18 22.86 -0.45
C ILE A 107 -12.67 22.86 -0.71
N THR A 108 -12.16 21.77 -1.26
CA THR A 108 -10.75 21.68 -1.67
C THR A 108 -10.67 21.71 -3.20
N ARG A 109 -9.81 22.57 -3.75
CA ARG A 109 -9.55 22.67 -5.19
C ARG A 109 -8.15 22.24 -5.53
N TYR A 110 -8.01 21.64 -6.70
CA TYR A 110 -6.76 21.07 -7.20
C TYR A 110 -6.45 21.61 -8.58
N GLU A 111 -5.21 22.06 -8.78
CA GLU A 111 -4.69 22.47 -10.08
C GLU A 111 -3.59 21.53 -10.53
N TYR A 112 -3.46 21.38 -11.83
CA TYR A 112 -2.49 20.45 -12.44
C TYR A 112 -1.77 21.15 -13.59
N ASP A 113 -0.51 20.77 -13.82
CA ASP A 113 0.23 21.16 -15.01
C ASP A 113 -0.24 20.38 -16.25
N ALA A 114 0.35 20.70 -17.42
CA ALA A 114 0.01 20.05 -18.69
C ALA A 114 0.34 18.55 -18.72
N LYS A 115 1.24 18.09 -17.84
CA LYS A 115 1.61 16.67 -17.69
C LYS A 115 0.68 15.91 -16.73
N GLY A 116 -0.18 16.64 -15.99
CA GLY A 116 -1.11 16.09 -15.01
C GLY A 116 -0.52 16.00 -13.60
N ASN A 117 0.61 16.63 -13.31
CA ASN A 117 1.16 16.72 -11.96
C ASN A 117 0.40 17.80 -11.17
N MET A 118 0.05 17.50 -9.92
CA MET A 118 -0.66 18.44 -9.04
C MET A 118 0.26 19.64 -8.71
N THR A 119 -0.19 20.86 -9.00
CA THR A 119 0.61 22.09 -8.76
C THR A 119 0.13 22.88 -7.57
N THR A 120 -1.18 22.88 -7.31
CA THR A 120 -1.76 23.68 -6.24
C THR A 120 -2.91 22.94 -5.58
N VAL A 121 -2.98 23.04 -4.25
CA VAL A 121 -4.17 22.71 -3.45
C VAL A 121 -4.61 23.94 -2.70
N SER A 122 -5.90 24.28 -2.76
CA SER A 122 -6.46 25.43 -2.05
C SER A 122 -7.76 25.09 -1.33
N ASP A 123 -8.02 25.76 -0.21
CA ASP A 123 -9.30 25.76 0.49
C ASP A 123 -10.13 26.94 0.00
N SER A 124 -11.26 26.64 -0.66
CA SER A 124 -12.13 27.68 -1.21
C SER A 124 -13.16 28.24 -0.23
N LEU A 125 -13.43 27.59 0.89
CA LEU A 125 -14.25 28.17 1.96
C LEU A 125 -13.50 29.28 2.70
N ASN A 126 -12.17 29.18 2.77
CA ASN A 126 -11.32 30.14 3.44
C ASN A 126 -10.66 31.09 2.43
N ASN A 127 -11.45 31.91 1.74
CA ASN A 127 -11.00 32.91 0.76
C ASN A 127 -10.02 32.37 -0.29
N SER A 128 -10.16 31.11 -0.70
CA SER A 128 -9.26 30.42 -1.61
C SER A 128 -7.81 30.40 -1.10
N LYS A 129 -7.62 30.22 0.22
CA LYS A 129 -6.29 30.06 0.84
C LYS A 129 -5.53 28.93 0.15
N VAL A 130 -4.34 29.23 -0.33
CA VAL A 130 -3.45 28.18 -0.86
C VAL A 130 -2.92 27.35 0.31
N MET A 131 -3.20 26.05 0.27
CA MET A 131 -2.81 25.11 1.30
C MET A 131 -1.46 24.45 0.99
N ALA A 132 -1.17 24.20 -0.31
CA ALA A 132 0.13 23.72 -0.76
C ALA A 132 0.38 24.06 -2.22
N ARG A 133 1.67 24.29 -2.58
CA ARG A 133 2.18 24.37 -3.94
C ARG A 133 3.24 23.31 -4.14
N TYR A 134 3.22 22.65 -5.30
CA TYR A 134 4.13 21.56 -5.67
C TYR A 134 4.96 21.99 -6.88
N THR A 135 6.23 21.62 -6.87
CA THR A 135 7.12 21.72 -8.04
C THR A 135 7.72 20.37 -8.35
N TYR A 136 8.10 20.18 -9.61
CA TYR A 136 8.63 18.91 -10.09
C TYR A 136 9.92 19.14 -10.85
N ASP A 137 10.81 18.15 -10.85
CA ASP A 137 12.03 18.15 -11.64
C ASP A 137 11.76 17.77 -13.11
N SER A 138 12.81 17.68 -13.92
CA SER A 138 12.70 17.28 -15.34
C SER A 138 12.20 15.85 -15.55
N ASN A 139 12.35 15.00 -14.55
CA ASN A 139 11.92 13.59 -14.56
C ASN A 139 10.49 13.40 -13.99
N ASP A 140 9.79 14.52 -13.72
CA ASP A 140 8.47 14.55 -13.07
C ASP A 140 8.47 14.06 -11.61
N ASN A 141 9.63 14.03 -10.94
CA ASN A 141 9.70 13.79 -9.51
C ASN A 141 9.33 15.04 -8.73
N LEU A 142 8.67 14.87 -7.59
CA LEU A 142 8.34 15.97 -6.68
C LEU A 142 9.61 16.62 -6.13
N SER A 143 9.92 17.84 -6.57
CA SER A 143 11.14 18.55 -6.12
C SER A 143 10.91 19.42 -4.89
N SER A 144 9.71 20.01 -4.74
CA SER A 144 9.35 20.70 -3.51
C SER A 144 7.85 20.80 -3.24
N VAL A 145 7.52 21.01 -1.98
CA VAL A 145 6.20 21.42 -1.51
C VAL A 145 6.36 22.66 -0.64
N THR A 146 5.60 23.72 -0.92
CA THR A 146 5.48 24.90 -0.04
C THR A 146 4.07 24.92 0.52
N TYR A 147 3.96 24.93 1.83
CA TYR A 147 2.68 24.88 2.55
C TYR A 147 2.12 26.28 2.84
N GLY A 148 0.81 26.37 3.09
CA GLY A 148 0.10 27.61 3.30
C GLY A 148 0.51 28.42 4.54
N ASN A 149 1.21 27.80 5.47
CA ASN A 149 1.82 28.45 6.65
C ASN A 149 3.28 28.90 6.43
N GLY A 150 3.79 28.81 5.20
CA GLY A 150 5.17 29.18 4.84
C GLY A 150 6.21 28.10 5.07
N THR A 151 5.88 26.97 5.69
CA THR A 151 6.80 25.84 5.78
C THR A 151 7.04 25.19 4.41
N SER A 152 8.12 24.45 4.25
CA SER A 152 8.44 23.80 2.97
C SER A 152 9.17 22.48 3.16
N THR A 153 8.98 21.58 2.19
CA THR A 153 9.75 20.34 2.03
C THR A 153 10.42 20.35 0.67
N SER A 154 11.71 20.04 0.60
CA SER A 154 12.44 19.86 -0.66
C SER A 154 13.01 18.45 -0.77
N TYR A 155 13.02 17.92 -1.98
CA TYR A 155 13.48 16.58 -2.31
C TYR A 155 14.60 16.64 -3.34
N THR A 156 15.60 15.78 -3.20
CA THR A 156 16.55 15.45 -4.26
C THR A 156 16.54 13.96 -4.52
N TYR A 157 17.00 13.58 -5.70
CA TYR A 157 17.00 12.18 -6.14
C TYR A 157 18.40 11.79 -6.62
N ASN A 158 18.76 10.52 -6.41
CA ASN A 158 19.98 9.96 -6.94
C ASN A 158 19.82 9.60 -8.43
N GLU A 159 20.87 9.10 -9.05
CA GLU A 159 20.85 8.69 -10.46
C GLU A 159 19.89 7.53 -10.75
N GLY A 160 19.56 6.72 -9.74
CA GLY A 160 18.55 5.65 -9.81
C GLY A 160 17.11 6.15 -9.65
N ASN A 161 16.91 7.49 -9.55
CA ASN A 161 15.60 8.12 -9.33
C ASN A 161 14.96 7.80 -7.97
N MET A 162 15.76 7.35 -7.00
CA MET A 162 15.36 7.16 -5.60
C MET A 162 15.59 8.44 -4.81
N ILE A 163 14.80 8.70 -3.78
CA ILE A 163 14.97 9.88 -2.92
C ILE A 163 16.37 9.88 -2.32
N LYS A 164 17.17 10.93 -2.60
CA LYS A 164 18.47 11.12 -1.95
C LYS A 164 18.33 11.95 -0.69
N THR A 165 17.66 13.11 -0.75
CA THR A 165 17.45 13.93 0.45
C THR A 165 16.02 14.40 0.59
N VAL A 166 15.59 14.56 1.85
CA VAL A 166 14.36 15.28 2.23
C VAL A 166 14.74 16.33 3.26
N THR A 167 14.38 17.59 3.00
CA THR A 167 14.63 18.70 3.92
C THR A 167 13.33 19.42 4.23
N ASN A 168 12.94 19.43 5.48
CA ASN A 168 11.77 20.17 5.98
C ASN A 168 12.25 21.46 6.65
N LYS A 169 11.65 22.60 6.29
CA LYS A 169 11.98 23.93 6.81
C LYS A 169 10.75 24.63 7.36
N ASN A 170 10.95 25.40 8.43
CA ASN A 170 9.94 26.30 8.97
C ASN A 170 9.73 27.54 8.06
N ALA A 171 8.79 28.42 8.43
CA ALA A 171 8.50 29.64 7.66
C ALA A 171 9.70 30.61 7.56
N ASP A 172 10.63 30.58 8.53
CA ASP A 172 11.87 31.37 8.52
C ASP A 172 12.99 30.70 7.73
N SER A 173 12.68 29.63 6.98
CA SER A 173 13.66 28.81 6.24
C SER A 173 14.68 28.08 7.12
N ILE A 174 14.45 27.98 8.43
CA ILE A 174 15.27 27.19 9.35
C ILE A 174 14.87 25.72 9.21
N LYS A 175 15.89 24.86 9.15
CA LYS A 175 15.70 23.41 9.03
C LYS A 175 15.01 22.85 10.29
N MET A 176 13.87 22.16 10.11
CA MET A 176 13.15 21.43 11.15
C MET A 176 13.58 19.96 11.20
N SER A 177 13.74 19.34 10.02
CA SER A 177 14.27 17.99 9.89
C SER A 177 14.97 17.80 8.55
N TYR A 178 15.89 16.85 8.52
CA TYR A 178 16.70 16.49 7.36
C TYR A 178 16.94 14.99 7.34
N TYR A 179 16.81 14.41 6.16
CA TYR A 179 17.07 13.00 5.88
C TYR A 179 17.91 12.89 4.64
N ASP A 180 18.98 12.08 4.67
CA ASP A 180 19.81 11.73 3.54
C ASP A 180 19.91 10.21 3.45
N TYR A 181 19.67 9.64 2.27
CA TYR A 181 19.54 8.21 2.05
C TYR A 181 20.64 7.71 1.13
N ASP A 182 21.34 6.66 1.56
CA ASP A 182 22.16 5.84 0.69
C ASP A 182 21.53 4.45 0.53
N TYR A 183 21.84 3.82 -0.59
CA TYR A 183 21.19 2.58 -0.99
C TYR A 183 22.22 1.54 -1.38
N TYR A 184 21.94 0.32 -0.98
CA TYR A 184 22.57 -0.83 -1.61
C TYR A 184 22.16 -0.90 -3.08
N LEU A 185 22.92 -1.67 -3.82
CA LEU A 185 22.69 -1.82 -5.25
C LEU A 185 21.32 -2.46 -5.60
N ASP A 186 20.73 -3.22 -4.71
CA ASP A 186 19.39 -3.81 -4.83
C ASP A 186 18.25 -2.84 -4.46
N GLY A 187 18.60 -1.58 -4.14
CA GLY A 187 17.66 -0.53 -3.77
C GLY A 187 17.14 -0.60 -2.34
N ASN A 188 17.70 -1.45 -1.48
CA ASN A 188 17.49 -1.36 -0.04
C ASN A 188 18.25 -0.14 0.50
N VAL A 189 17.69 0.53 1.51
CA VAL A 189 18.40 1.64 2.19
C VAL A 189 19.57 1.06 2.97
N SER A 190 20.79 1.47 2.69
CA SER A 190 21.99 1.06 3.44
C SER A 190 22.28 1.98 4.61
N GLN A 191 21.94 3.27 4.44
CA GLN A 191 22.15 4.30 5.44
C GLN A 191 21.11 5.38 5.33
N GLN A 192 20.72 5.93 6.46
CA GLN A 192 19.91 7.13 6.56
C GLN A 192 20.55 8.10 7.57
N ASP A 193 20.96 9.29 7.14
CA ASP A 193 21.24 10.38 8.08
C ASP A 193 19.90 10.99 8.52
N ARG A 194 19.62 10.98 9.82
CA ARG A 194 18.45 11.60 10.46
C ARG A 194 18.90 12.78 11.30
N ASN A 195 18.84 13.99 10.76
CA ASN A 195 19.23 15.21 11.47
C ASN A 195 20.68 15.20 12.04
N GLY A 196 21.61 14.49 11.38
CA GLY A 196 23.00 14.34 11.80
C GLY A 196 23.27 13.06 12.61
N VAL A 197 22.28 12.20 12.81
CA VAL A 197 22.44 10.84 13.35
C VAL A 197 22.40 9.85 12.18
N ASN A 198 23.47 9.12 11.99
CA ASN A 198 23.51 8.07 10.97
C ASN A 198 22.87 6.79 11.50
N CYS A 199 21.94 6.24 10.73
CA CYS A 199 21.33 4.94 10.95
C CYS A 199 21.78 4.03 9.81
N TYR A 200 22.34 2.88 10.13
CA TYR A 200 22.76 1.89 9.14
C TYR A 200 21.81 0.69 9.18
N TYR A 201 21.64 0.03 8.04
CA TYR A 201 20.73 -1.10 7.90
C TYR A 201 21.38 -2.22 7.12
N ASP A 202 21.29 -3.43 7.63
CA ASP A 202 21.66 -4.65 6.94
C ASP A 202 20.46 -5.57 6.68
N TYR A 203 20.62 -6.44 5.69
CA TYR A 203 19.54 -7.28 5.20
C TYR A 203 20.01 -8.70 4.91
N ASP A 204 19.11 -9.65 5.08
CA ASP A 204 19.36 -11.03 4.64
C ASP A 204 19.15 -11.19 3.12
N VAL A 205 19.37 -12.42 2.63
CA VAL A 205 19.20 -12.78 1.20
C VAL A 205 17.78 -12.65 0.69
N PHE A 206 16.77 -12.50 1.57
CA PHE A 206 15.37 -12.25 1.26
C PHE A 206 15.00 -10.77 1.38
N SER A 207 16.00 -9.89 1.56
CA SER A 207 15.83 -8.46 1.79
C SER A 207 15.05 -8.11 3.07
N ARG A 208 15.02 -8.98 4.09
CA ARG A 208 14.46 -8.67 5.41
C ARG A 208 15.53 -7.93 6.21
N ILE A 209 15.14 -6.91 6.98
CA ILE A 209 16.05 -6.17 7.87
C ILE A 209 16.61 -7.14 8.91
N THR A 210 17.93 -7.22 9.01
CA THR A 210 18.65 -8.02 10.02
C THR A 210 19.35 -7.17 11.04
N ASP A 211 19.60 -5.89 10.75
CA ASP A 211 20.29 -4.97 11.64
C ASP A 211 19.84 -3.51 11.42
N GLU A 212 19.77 -2.76 12.52
CA GLU A 212 19.60 -1.31 12.59
C GLU A 212 20.63 -0.76 13.59
N ASP A 213 21.60 0.05 13.15
CA ASP A 213 22.60 0.69 13.99
C ASP A 213 22.38 2.21 14.01
N TYR A 214 22.06 2.78 15.18
CA TYR A 214 21.91 4.21 15.43
C TYR A 214 23.17 4.83 16.09
N GLY A 215 24.24 4.06 16.23
CA GLY A 215 25.50 4.46 16.83
C GLY A 215 25.53 4.38 18.38
N ASN A 216 24.41 4.64 19.05
CA ASN A 216 24.22 4.47 20.50
C ASN A 216 23.24 3.33 20.85
N GLU A 217 22.60 2.76 19.86
CA GLU A 217 21.71 1.62 19.96
C GLU A 217 21.88 0.78 18.70
N GLU A 218 22.05 -0.51 18.84
CA GLU A 218 22.09 -1.51 17.76
C GLU A 218 20.98 -2.52 17.99
N ILE A 219 20.25 -2.86 16.91
CA ILE A 219 19.12 -3.79 16.98
C ILE A 219 19.27 -4.87 15.93
N ASP A 220 19.51 -6.10 16.39
CA ASP A 220 19.58 -7.28 15.54
C ASP A 220 18.23 -8.00 15.43
N TYR A 221 17.93 -8.53 14.26
CA TYR A 221 16.74 -9.32 13.96
C TYR A 221 17.07 -10.67 13.35
N TYR A 222 16.53 -11.73 13.95
CA TYR A 222 16.68 -13.11 13.47
C TYR A 222 15.33 -13.68 13.07
N TYR A 223 15.31 -14.47 12.00
CA TYR A 223 14.08 -14.99 11.42
C TYR A 223 14.15 -16.49 11.17
N ASP A 224 13.00 -17.16 11.31
CA ASP A 224 12.83 -18.53 10.85
C ASP A 224 12.65 -18.61 9.32
N ALA A 225 12.52 -19.87 8.81
CA ALA A 225 12.31 -20.11 7.38
C ALA A 225 10.97 -19.56 6.85
N ALA A 226 9.95 -19.41 7.72
CA ALA A 226 8.65 -18.85 7.38
C ALA A 226 8.61 -17.31 7.48
N GLY A 227 9.75 -16.66 7.82
CA GLY A 227 9.83 -15.20 7.96
C GLY A 227 9.29 -14.66 9.28
N ASN A 228 9.05 -15.50 10.28
CA ASN A 228 8.75 -15.03 11.61
C ASN A 228 10.03 -14.54 12.29
N ARG A 229 9.99 -13.40 12.96
CA ARG A 229 11.08 -12.91 13.82
C ARG A 229 11.18 -13.81 15.03
N THR A 230 12.31 -14.50 15.23
CA THR A 230 12.53 -15.43 16.34
C THR A 230 13.26 -14.79 17.52
N LEU A 231 14.11 -13.80 17.24
CA LEU A 231 14.84 -13.02 18.23
C LEU A 231 14.98 -11.58 17.74
N LYS A 232 14.92 -10.64 18.67
CA LYS A 232 15.35 -9.25 18.53
C LYS A 232 16.31 -8.97 19.67
N THR A 233 17.54 -8.60 19.39
CA THR A 233 18.52 -8.16 20.38
C THR A 233 18.66 -6.66 20.31
N ILE A 234 18.61 -5.97 21.43
CA ILE A 234 18.81 -4.52 21.53
C ILE A 234 20.04 -4.32 22.42
N CYS A 235 21.05 -3.66 21.87
CA CYS A 235 22.28 -3.30 22.59
C CYS A 235 22.32 -1.78 22.72
N ASP A 236 22.20 -1.23 23.93
CA ASP A 236 22.26 0.21 24.22
C ASP A 236 23.11 0.50 25.47
N ASP A 237 23.30 1.79 25.77
CA ASP A 237 24.04 2.26 26.96
C ASP A 237 23.41 1.83 28.29
N ASN A 238 22.17 1.37 28.32
CA ASN A 238 21.44 0.90 29.50
C ASN A 238 21.61 -0.59 29.76
N GLY A 239 22.14 -1.33 28.80
CA GLY A 239 22.41 -2.77 28.84
C GLY A 239 21.57 -3.55 27.83
N ASP A 240 22.05 -4.73 27.50
CA ASP A 240 21.47 -5.56 26.46
C ASP A 240 20.07 -6.10 26.84
N THR A 241 19.25 -6.30 25.83
CA THR A 241 17.90 -6.84 25.95
C THR A 241 17.61 -7.83 24.82
N ASP A 242 17.23 -9.06 25.19
CA ASP A 242 16.82 -10.08 24.25
C ASP A 242 15.31 -10.26 24.24
N VAL A 243 14.67 -10.15 23.08
CA VAL A 243 13.26 -10.43 22.89
C VAL A 243 13.10 -11.69 22.06
N ASN A 244 12.71 -12.79 22.68
CA ASN A 244 12.47 -14.07 22.05
C ASN A 244 11.00 -14.24 21.67
N TYR A 245 10.74 -14.84 20.50
CA TYR A 245 9.39 -15.05 19.98
C TYR A 245 9.15 -16.52 19.66
N THR A 246 7.98 -17.05 20.04
CA THR A 246 7.57 -18.42 19.71
C THR A 246 6.26 -18.44 18.93
N TYR A 247 6.16 -19.36 17.99
CA TYR A 247 5.02 -19.42 17.06
C TYR A 247 4.43 -20.82 16.99
N ASP A 248 3.15 -20.90 16.60
CA ASP A 248 2.55 -22.16 16.19
C ASP A 248 2.81 -22.49 14.70
N LEU A 249 2.34 -23.65 14.26
CA LEU A 249 2.49 -24.12 12.88
C LEU A 249 1.73 -23.27 11.82
N ASN A 250 0.89 -22.32 12.25
CA ASN A 250 0.19 -21.36 11.38
C ASN A 250 0.83 -19.96 11.46
N ASN A 251 2.06 -19.86 11.98
CA ASN A 251 2.79 -18.60 12.16
C ASN A 251 2.10 -17.61 13.11
N ARG A 252 1.19 -18.07 14.00
CA ARG A 252 0.61 -17.22 15.04
C ARG A 252 1.58 -17.10 16.19
N LEU A 253 1.88 -15.87 16.63
CA LEU A 253 2.75 -15.59 17.76
C LEU A 253 2.09 -16.12 19.05
N LEU A 254 2.74 -17.02 19.75
CA LEU A 254 2.24 -17.58 21.01
C LEU A 254 2.77 -16.85 22.22
N GLU A 255 4.07 -16.51 22.19
CA GLU A 255 4.75 -15.87 23.30
C GLU A 255 5.87 -14.95 22.81
N GLU A 256 5.99 -13.82 23.48
CA GLU A 256 7.12 -12.89 23.43
C GLU A 256 7.74 -12.84 24.83
N SER A 257 9.05 -12.98 24.93
CA SER A 257 9.80 -12.97 26.18
C SER A 257 10.93 -11.97 26.06
N ASN A 258 10.80 -10.83 26.74
CA ASN A 258 11.73 -9.70 26.75
C ASN A 258 12.59 -9.76 28.01
N HIS A 259 13.85 -10.19 27.87
CA HIS A 259 14.82 -10.31 28.96
C HIS A 259 15.80 -9.14 28.97
N SER A 260 15.78 -8.34 30.03
CA SER A 260 16.76 -7.27 30.25
C SER A 260 17.92 -7.77 31.12
N TYR A 261 19.13 -7.73 30.58
CA TYR A 261 20.35 -8.10 31.31
C TYR A 261 20.75 -7.06 32.36
N ALA A 262 20.30 -5.82 32.22
CA ALA A 262 20.62 -4.74 33.19
C ALA A 262 19.99 -4.95 34.57
N ASN A 263 18.74 -5.45 34.63
CA ASN A 263 18.00 -5.66 35.87
C ASN A 263 17.67 -7.13 36.16
N ASN A 264 18.02 -8.01 35.22
CA ASN A 264 17.76 -9.45 35.27
C ASN A 264 16.27 -9.77 35.43
N GLU A 265 15.42 -9.01 34.75
CA GLU A 265 13.97 -9.19 34.68
C GLU A 265 13.56 -9.66 33.30
N THR A 266 12.51 -10.48 33.24
CA THR A 266 11.92 -10.95 31.99
C THR A 266 10.44 -10.61 31.96
N ASP A 267 10.07 -9.79 30.98
CA ASP A 267 8.67 -9.51 30.66
C ASP A 267 8.16 -10.51 29.65
N VAL A 268 7.16 -11.30 30.02
CA VAL A 268 6.56 -12.32 29.17
C VAL A 268 5.17 -11.87 28.74
N THR A 269 4.90 -11.96 27.45
CA THR A 269 3.58 -11.71 26.87
C THR A 269 3.09 -12.94 26.11
N LYS A 270 1.90 -13.44 26.45
CA LYS A 270 1.23 -14.57 25.75
C LYS A 270 0.07 -14.09 24.90
N TYR A 271 -0.09 -14.73 23.75
CA TYR A 271 -1.06 -14.38 22.74
C TYR A 271 -2.02 -15.53 22.47
N VAL A 272 -3.31 -15.22 22.33
CA VAL A 272 -4.36 -16.19 22.01
C VAL A 272 -5.10 -15.76 20.77
N TYR A 273 -5.39 -16.72 19.89
CA TYR A 273 -6.06 -16.48 18.61
C TYR A 273 -7.37 -17.25 18.51
N ASP A 274 -8.31 -16.70 17.76
CA ASP A 274 -9.50 -17.41 17.34
C ASP A 274 -9.20 -18.37 16.17
N ASN A 275 -10.24 -19.08 15.71
CA ASN A 275 -10.12 -20.03 14.60
C ASN A 275 -9.92 -19.36 13.22
N ASN A 276 -10.12 -18.05 13.13
CA ASN A 276 -9.90 -17.27 11.91
C ASN A 276 -8.51 -16.62 11.89
N GLY A 277 -7.67 -16.89 12.91
CA GLY A 277 -6.35 -16.29 13.04
C GLY A 277 -6.35 -14.86 13.57
N ASN A 278 -7.43 -14.38 14.17
CA ASN A 278 -7.46 -13.09 14.82
C ASN A 278 -6.90 -13.19 16.22
N GLN A 279 -6.01 -12.29 16.62
CA GLN A 279 -5.53 -12.18 18.00
C GLN A 279 -6.67 -11.69 18.90
N ILE A 280 -7.13 -12.53 19.83
CA ILE A 280 -8.27 -12.23 20.71
C ILE A 280 -7.86 -11.87 22.11
N LYS A 281 -6.65 -12.20 22.53
CA LYS A 281 -6.17 -11.93 23.88
C LYS A 281 -4.65 -11.78 23.92
N LYS A 282 -4.15 -10.89 24.77
CA LYS A 282 -2.76 -10.69 25.13
C LYS A 282 -2.68 -10.62 26.66
N ILE A 283 -1.73 -11.33 27.25
CA ILE A 283 -1.52 -11.38 28.70
C ILE A 283 -0.04 -11.17 28.96
N GLY A 284 0.30 -10.10 29.70
CA GLY A 284 1.66 -9.78 30.09
C GLY A 284 1.90 -9.97 31.59
N TYR A 285 3.08 -10.46 31.95
CA TYR A 285 3.56 -10.59 33.33
C TYR A 285 5.10 -10.49 33.37
N THR A 286 5.63 -10.02 34.50
CA THR A 286 7.09 -9.92 34.71
C THR A 286 7.55 -11.02 35.63
N THR A 287 8.67 -11.66 35.29
CA THR A 287 9.38 -12.63 36.14
C THR A 287 10.75 -12.09 36.51
N LYS A 288 11.24 -12.45 37.69
CA LYS A 288 12.64 -12.18 38.07
C LYS A 288 13.42 -13.46 38.08
N ASP A 289 14.60 -13.45 37.45
CA ASP A 289 15.47 -14.58 37.48
C ASP A 289 16.11 -14.74 38.87
N VAL A 290 15.89 -15.88 39.47
CA VAL A 290 16.56 -16.27 40.70
C VAL A 290 17.65 -17.29 40.35
N ASN A 291 18.93 -16.89 40.51
CA ASN A 291 20.11 -17.72 40.23
C ASN A 291 20.29 -18.15 38.76
N GLY A 292 19.93 -17.29 37.78
CA GLY A 292 20.19 -17.53 36.36
C GLY A 292 19.30 -18.61 35.72
N SER A 293 18.18 -18.92 36.33
CA SER A 293 17.10 -19.71 35.72
C SER A 293 15.78 -19.00 35.95
N PRO A 294 14.94 -18.85 34.92
CA PRO A 294 13.60 -18.30 35.11
C PRO A 294 12.88 -19.11 36.16
N SER A 295 12.43 -18.48 37.24
CA SER A 295 11.65 -19.19 38.24
C SER A 295 10.33 -19.58 37.59
N GLN A 296 10.11 -20.87 37.39
CA GLN A 296 8.85 -21.47 36.92
C GLN A 296 7.74 -21.41 37.97
N ASP A 297 7.86 -20.59 39.00
CA ASP A 297 6.73 -20.28 39.86
C ASP A 297 5.76 -19.45 39.05
N LEU A 298 4.91 -20.19 38.31
CA LEU A 298 3.72 -19.69 37.65
C LEU A 298 2.97 -18.81 38.65
N VAL A 299 3.14 -17.51 38.51
CA VAL A 299 2.23 -16.54 39.10
C VAL A 299 0.88 -16.95 38.56
N SER A 300 -0.01 -17.41 39.42
CA SER A 300 -1.33 -17.86 39.02
C SER A 300 -2.01 -16.73 38.23
N GLU A 301 -2.86 -17.06 37.26
CA GLU A 301 -3.62 -16.11 36.41
C GLU A 301 -4.37 -15.02 37.20
N ASN A 302 -4.31 -15.06 38.53
CA ASN A 302 -5.02 -14.22 39.49
C ASN A 302 -4.14 -13.19 40.24
N GLU A 303 -2.83 -13.08 40.00
CA GLU A 303 -2.00 -12.13 40.74
C GLU A 303 -1.85 -10.76 40.05
N LEU A 304 -2.01 -9.76 40.84
CA LEU A 304 -2.23 -8.31 40.74
C LEU A 304 -1.34 -7.47 39.81
N ASN A 305 -0.37 -8.05 39.09
CA ASN A 305 0.52 -7.34 38.16
C ASN A 305 0.34 -7.73 36.68
N ASN A 306 -0.62 -8.59 36.36
CA ASN A 306 -0.84 -9.02 34.99
C ASN A 306 -1.51 -7.92 34.18
N THR A 307 -0.91 -7.56 33.05
CA THR A 307 -1.60 -6.76 32.04
C THR A 307 -2.38 -7.70 31.12
N TYR A 308 -3.59 -7.31 30.76
CA TYR A 308 -4.35 -8.02 29.75
C TYR A 308 -4.96 -7.07 28.74
N GLU A 309 -5.09 -7.58 27.51
CA GLU A 309 -5.82 -6.97 26.43
C GLU A 309 -6.74 -8.02 25.81
N MET A 310 -7.98 -7.64 25.51
CA MET A 310 -8.97 -8.51 24.85
C MET A 310 -9.53 -7.81 23.62
N TYR A 311 -9.61 -8.55 22.54
CA TYR A 311 -10.08 -8.10 21.24
C TYR A 311 -11.27 -8.95 20.81
N LYS A 312 -12.29 -8.33 20.25
CA LYS A 312 -13.42 -9.06 19.63
C LYS A 312 -13.53 -8.65 18.17
N TYR A 313 -13.85 -9.64 17.37
CA TYR A 313 -13.99 -9.48 15.93
C TYR A 313 -15.39 -9.94 15.49
N ASN A 314 -15.88 -9.34 14.42
CA ASN A 314 -17.07 -9.84 13.75
C ASN A 314 -16.71 -11.01 12.81
N GLU A 315 -17.72 -11.56 12.13
CA GLU A 315 -17.56 -12.69 11.21
C GLU A 315 -16.75 -12.34 9.94
N PHE A 316 -16.34 -11.09 9.78
CA PHE A 316 -15.54 -10.58 8.65
C PHE A 316 -14.11 -10.21 9.06
N ASN A 317 -13.69 -10.60 10.28
CA ASN A 317 -12.41 -10.30 10.89
C ASN A 317 -12.16 -8.80 11.11
N GLU A 318 -13.24 -8.00 11.22
CA GLU A 318 -13.16 -6.60 11.61
C GLU A 318 -13.24 -6.50 13.14
N MET A 319 -12.29 -5.79 13.78
CA MET A 319 -12.27 -5.62 15.24
C MET A 319 -13.47 -4.80 15.70
N THR A 320 -14.30 -5.36 16.57
CA THR A 320 -15.51 -4.69 17.07
C THR A 320 -15.36 -4.12 18.46
N SER A 321 -14.43 -4.65 19.28
CA SER A 321 -14.09 -4.06 20.57
C SER A 321 -12.68 -4.40 21.00
N PHE A 322 -12.14 -3.51 21.82
CA PHE A 322 -10.88 -3.63 22.55
C PHE A 322 -11.09 -3.31 24.01
N GLU A 323 -10.51 -4.10 24.90
CA GLU A 323 -10.57 -3.93 26.35
C GLU A 323 -9.22 -4.25 26.97
N SER A 324 -8.75 -3.44 27.92
CA SER A 324 -7.55 -3.70 28.70
C SER A 324 -7.76 -3.33 30.16
N ASN A 325 -6.90 -3.83 31.05
CA ASN A 325 -6.91 -3.38 32.45
C ASN A 325 -6.33 -1.98 32.67
N LYS A 326 -5.70 -1.40 31.63
CA LYS A 326 -5.16 -0.03 31.65
C LYS A 326 -6.12 0.97 31.05
N GLU A 327 -7.02 0.52 30.17
CA GLU A 327 -7.91 1.37 29.38
C GLU A 327 -9.37 0.92 29.49
N ALA A 328 -10.27 1.85 29.31
CA ALA A 328 -11.68 1.53 29.19
C ALA A 328 -11.99 0.76 27.89
N VAL A 329 -13.16 0.14 27.82
CA VAL A 329 -13.57 -0.60 26.63
C VAL A 329 -13.80 0.34 25.46
N TRP A 330 -13.20 0.03 24.32
CA TRP A 330 -13.39 0.70 23.05
C TRP A 330 -14.26 -0.15 22.12
N TYR A 331 -15.07 0.50 21.28
CA TYR A 331 -15.94 -0.14 20.30
C TYR A 331 -15.73 0.49 18.93
N TYR A 332 -15.79 -0.34 17.89
CA TYR A 332 -15.53 0.03 16.51
C TYR A 332 -16.67 -0.40 15.60
N ALA A 333 -16.97 0.41 14.57
CA ALA A 333 -17.98 0.10 13.58
C ALA A 333 -17.48 0.41 12.16
N TYR A 334 -17.95 -0.39 11.19
CA TYR A 334 -17.40 -0.40 9.83
C TYR A 334 -18.48 -0.18 8.77
N LEU A 335 -18.09 0.53 7.71
CA LEU A 335 -18.85 0.66 6.48
C LEU A 335 -18.89 -0.68 5.73
N PRO A 336 -19.81 -0.87 4.76
CA PRO A 336 -19.88 -2.10 3.98
C PRO A 336 -18.62 -2.40 3.17
N ASN A 337 -17.79 -1.42 2.89
CA ASN A 337 -16.48 -1.57 2.22
C ASN A 337 -15.32 -1.85 3.19
N GLY A 338 -15.60 -2.06 4.50
CA GLY A 338 -14.60 -2.39 5.52
C GLY A 338 -13.87 -1.18 6.13
N LEU A 339 -14.17 0.05 5.74
CA LEU A 339 -13.59 1.24 6.36
C LEU A 339 -14.26 1.51 7.72
N ARG A 340 -13.43 1.72 8.75
CA ARG A 340 -13.92 2.05 10.10
C ARG A 340 -14.49 3.47 10.12
N TYR A 341 -15.76 3.60 10.36
CA TYR A 341 -16.39 4.91 10.39
C TYR A 341 -16.57 5.49 11.78
N ARG A 342 -16.50 4.66 12.82
CA ARG A 342 -16.71 5.11 14.19
C ARG A 342 -15.84 4.34 15.17
N LYS A 343 -15.32 5.07 16.18
CA LYS A 343 -14.81 4.49 17.42
C LYS A 343 -15.34 5.25 18.63
N HIS A 344 -15.54 4.58 19.75
CA HIS A 344 -15.96 5.22 21.00
C HIS A 344 -15.51 4.46 22.24
N LYS A 345 -15.29 5.20 23.31
CA LYS A 345 -14.87 4.68 24.62
C LYS A 345 -16.11 4.52 25.53
N ASN A 346 -16.29 3.35 26.13
CA ASN A 346 -17.34 2.97 27.11
C ASN A 346 -18.78 3.28 26.70
N ASN A 347 -19.13 4.51 26.43
CA ASN A 347 -20.48 4.89 26.11
C ASN A 347 -20.54 5.63 24.77
N TYR A 348 -21.64 5.47 24.10
CA TYR A 348 -21.93 5.98 22.76
C TYR A 348 -21.84 7.52 22.65
N ASN A 349 -21.91 8.24 23.78
CA ASN A 349 -21.99 9.70 23.76
C ASN A 349 -20.65 10.39 23.44
N ASN A 350 -19.53 9.66 23.49
CA ASN A 350 -18.18 10.15 23.16
C ASN A 350 -17.63 9.37 21.97
N SER A 351 -18.28 9.43 20.81
CA SER A 351 -17.83 8.76 19.61
C SER A 351 -17.09 9.71 18.69
N ASP A 352 -15.98 9.20 18.12
CA ASP A 352 -15.30 9.80 16.99
C ASP A 352 -15.84 9.16 15.70
N TRP A 353 -16.32 10.00 14.79
CA TRP A 353 -16.84 9.58 13.50
C TRP A 353 -15.87 10.01 12.42
N PHE A 354 -15.50 9.08 11.52
CA PHE A 354 -14.55 9.32 10.44
C PHE A 354 -15.29 9.49 9.11
N VAL A 355 -15.03 10.61 8.45
CA VAL A 355 -15.54 10.89 7.10
C VAL A 355 -14.47 10.50 6.10
N TRP A 356 -14.80 9.55 5.23
CA TRP A 356 -13.90 8.99 4.24
C TRP A 356 -14.17 9.51 2.83
N ASP A 357 -13.11 9.85 2.09
CA ASP A 357 -13.21 10.14 0.66
C ASP A 357 -13.29 8.84 -0.17
N ARG A 358 -13.54 9.00 -1.48
CA ARG A 358 -13.60 7.87 -2.43
C ARG A 358 -12.29 7.08 -2.58
N ASN A 359 -11.17 7.61 -2.10
CA ASN A 359 -9.85 6.99 -2.15
C ASN A 359 -9.49 6.26 -0.84
N GLY A 360 -10.40 6.24 0.15
CA GLY A 360 -10.16 5.64 1.46
C GLY A 360 -9.24 6.47 2.36
N ASN A 361 -9.29 7.80 2.25
CA ASN A 361 -8.61 8.71 3.17
C ASN A 361 -9.63 9.37 4.11
N ILE A 362 -9.27 9.53 5.39
CA ILE A 362 -10.03 10.37 6.32
C ILE A 362 -9.84 11.83 5.91
N ILE A 363 -10.95 12.52 5.70
CA ILE A 363 -10.99 13.96 5.34
C ILE A 363 -11.60 14.81 6.44
N ALA A 364 -12.31 14.20 7.39
CA ALA A 364 -12.82 14.89 8.57
C ALA A 364 -13.14 13.90 9.69
N GLU A 365 -13.25 14.45 10.90
CA GLU A 365 -13.82 13.78 12.07
C GLU A 365 -15.03 14.56 12.57
N MET A 366 -16.00 13.86 13.15
CA MET A 366 -17.21 14.45 13.74
C MET A 366 -17.47 13.85 15.12
N ASN A 367 -18.14 14.62 15.97
CA ASN A 367 -18.71 14.15 17.21
C ASN A 367 -20.13 13.56 17.01
N ASN A 368 -20.73 13.08 18.09
CA ASN A 368 -22.11 12.55 18.07
C ASN A 368 -23.18 13.57 17.65
N ASN A 369 -22.93 14.86 17.84
CA ASN A 369 -23.84 15.92 17.42
C ASN A 369 -23.74 16.26 15.93
N LYS A 370 -22.92 15.50 15.16
CA LYS A 370 -22.60 15.75 13.75
C LYS A 370 -21.81 17.05 13.52
N GLU A 371 -21.14 17.55 14.54
CA GLU A 371 -20.25 18.69 14.43
C GLU A 371 -18.87 18.21 14.03
N TYR A 372 -18.27 18.89 13.06
CA TYR A 372 -16.91 18.58 12.61
C TYR A 372 -15.91 19.03 13.69
N THR A 373 -15.20 18.05 14.26
CA THR A 373 -14.15 18.29 15.27
C THR A 373 -12.80 18.53 14.61
N ASN A 374 -12.53 17.81 13.53
CA ASN A 374 -11.33 18.00 12.73
C ASN A 374 -11.65 17.95 11.23
N LYS A 375 -10.94 18.77 10.45
CA LYS A 375 -10.98 18.79 8.98
C LYS A 375 -9.58 18.62 8.44
N TYR A 376 -9.44 17.82 7.40
CA TYR A 376 -8.15 17.46 6.81
C TYR A 376 -8.10 17.88 5.34
N VAL A 377 -7.14 18.71 4.98
CA VAL A 377 -6.85 19.05 3.59
C VAL A 377 -5.79 18.10 3.06
N ARG A 378 -6.08 17.45 1.95
CA ARG A 378 -5.20 16.47 1.32
C ARG A 378 -4.83 16.88 -0.10
N GLY A 379 -3.57 16.67 -0.45
CA GLY A 379 -3.05 16.68 -1.81
C GLY A 379 -2.43 15.32 -2.13
N ASN A 380 -1.15 15.29 -2.50
CA ASN A 380 -0.40 14.03 -2.64
C ASN A 380 -0.27 13.27 -1.31
N LYS A 381 -0.19 14.02 -0.20
CA LYS A 381 -0.24 13.54 1.19
C LYS A 381 -1.19 14.43 2.00
N LEU A 382 -1.38 14.15 3.29
CA LEU A 382 -2.07 15.07 4.19
C LEU A 382 -1.28 16.37 4.31
N ILE A 383 -1.94 17.50 4.06
CA ILE A 383 -1.35 18.85 4.11
C ILE A 383 -1.57 19.47 5.47
N SER A 384 -2.84 19.55 5.88
CA SER A 384 -3.18 20.26 7.12
C SER A 384 -4.37 19.63 7.85
N LYS A 385 -4.44 19.95 9.15
CA LYS A 385 -5.59 19.72 10.02
C LYS A 385 -6.12 21.08 10.47
N ASN A 386 -7.41 21.34 10.31
CA ASN A 386 -8.10 22.57 10.70
C ASN A 386 -7.46 23.86 10.18
N ASP A 387 -6.68 23.81 9.09
CA ASP A 387 -5.93 24.92 8.48
C ASP A 387 -4.92 25.61 9.39
N ASN A 388 -4.61 25.02 10.55
CA ASN A 388 -3.70 25.55 11.55
C ASN A 388 -2.55 24.62 11.95
N GLU A 389 -2.64 23.32 11.66
CA GLU A 389 -1.59 22.33 11.82
C GLU A 389 -1.18 21.81 10.45
N TYR A 390 0.12 21.85 10.12
CA TYR A 390 0.66 21.42 8.82
C TYR A 390 1.67 20.30 9.00
N TYR A 391 1.61 19.32 8.12
CA TYR A 391 2.34 18.05 8.22
C TYR A 391 3.55 18.01 7.31
N SER A 392 4.70 17.63 7.85
CA SER A 392 5.93 17.36 7.09
C SER A 392 6.36 15.92 7.26
N TYR A 393 7.04 15.39 6.25
CA TYR A 393 7.29 13.96 6.10
C TYR A 393 8.77 13.65 5.88
N ASP A 394 9.16 12.42 6.22
CA ASP A 394 10.40 11.80 5.74
C ASP A 394 10.26 11.25 4.30
N GLY A 395 11.30 10.58 3.80
CA GLY A 395 11.29 9.94 2.48
C GLY A 395 10.35 8.73 2.38
N HIS A 396 10.09 8.07 3.49
CA HIS A 396 9.18 6.91 3.57
C HIS A 396 7.69 7.34 3.64
N GLY A 397 7.42 8.58 4.04
CA GLY A 397 6.07 9.12 4.15
C GLY A 397 5.52 9.14 5.56
N SER A 398 6.34 8.87 6.56
CA SER A 398 6.00 9.02 7.96
C SER A 398 5.94 10.49 8.33
N VAL A 399 4.97 10.87 9.17
CA VAL A 399 4.90 12.23 9.72
C VAL A 399 6.07 12.44 10.67
N VAL A 400 6.89 13.46 10.40
CA VAL A 400 8.08 13.76 11.22
C VAL A 400 8.01 15.11 11.93
N ASN A 401 7.24 16.06 11.38
CA ASN A 401 6.99 17.33 12.04
C ASN A 401 5.53 17.75 11.85
N ILE A 402 4.98 18.41 12.86
CA ILE A 402 3.77 19.21 12.76
C ILE A 402 4.15 20.65 13.08
N SER A 403 3.73 21.59 12.25
CA SER A 403 3.93 23.03 12.45
C SER A 403 2.58 23.74 12.57
N ASN A 404 2.55 24.82 13.37
CA ASN A 404 1.36 25.64 13.54
C ASN A 404 1.13 26.59 12.35
N GLU A 405 0.09 27.40 12.40
CA GLU A 405 -0.28 28.37 11.35
C GLU A 405 0.83 29.40 11.08
N SER A 406 1.67 29.75 12.06
CA SER A 406 2.82 30.64 11.87
C SER A 406 4.09 29.93 11.34
N GLY A 407 3.98 28.65 10.99
CA GLY A 407 5.07 27.83 10.48
C GLY A 407 6.10 27.38 11.51
N LYS A 408 5.82 27.57 12.82
CA LYS A 408 6.69 27.09 13.90
C LYS A 408 6.40 25.61 14.17
N SER A 409 7.43 24.77 14.29
CA SER A 409 7.29 23.37 14.70
C SER A 409 6.71 23.29 16.12
N ILE A 410 5.65 22.52 16.29
CA ILE A 410 4.96 22.26 17.57
C ILE A 410 5.10 20.82 18.01
N LYS A 411 5.43 19.90 17.10
CA LYS A 411 5.64 18.48 17.37
C LYS A 411 6.62 17.87 16.40
N SER A 412 7.40 16.90 16.89
CA SER A 412 8.28 16.08 16.06
C SER A 412 8.12 14.61 16.42
N TYR A 413 8.37 13.74 15.44
CA TYR A 413 8.32 12.29 15.58
C TYR A 413 9.59 11.66 15.03
N ASP A 414 10.00 10.57 15.62
CA ASP A 414 11.05 9.69 15.15
C ASP A 414 10.64 8.23 15.33
N TYR A 415 11.07 7.35 14.44
CA TYR A 415 10.62 5.95 14.39
C TYR A 415 11.80 5.01 14.16
N ASP A 416 11.72 3.80 14.74
CA ASP A 416 12.56 2.69 14.28
C ASP A 416 12.13 2.23 12.87
N ALA A 417 12.81 1.24 12.31
CA ALA A 417 12.50 0.72 10.99
C ALA A 417 11.07 0.18 10.88
N PHE A 418 10.54 -0.40 11.95
CA PHE A 418 9.20 -0.99 11.98
C PHE A 418 8.09 -0.02 12.38
N GLY A 419 8.43 1.24 12.69
CA GLY A 419 7.47 2.30 12.99
C GLY A 419 7.13 2.44 14.48
N VAL A 420 7.93 1.89 15.36
CA VAL A 420 7.86 2.20 16.80
C VAL A 420 8.29 3.65 16.98
N GLU A 421 7.46 4.46 17.63
CA GLU A 421 7.75 5.85 17.91
C GLU A 421 8.77 5.95 19.05
N LEU A 422 9.99 6.44 18.75
CA LEU A 422 11.13 6.50 19.69
C LEU A 422 10.97 7.59 20.73
N ASN A 423 10.21 8.65 20.42
CA ASN A 423 9.97 9.80 21.29
C ASN A 423 8.48 9.93 21.68
N LYS A 424 7.83 8.80 21.97
CA LYS A 424 6.40 8.69 22.23
C LYS A 424 5.91 9.59 23.36
N ASP A 425 4.93 10.44 23.07
CA ASP A 425 4.18 11.22 24.04
C ASP A 425 2.80 10.57 24.27
N ALA A 426 2.57 10.11 25.51
CA ALA A 426 1.30 9.45 25.88
C ALA A 426 0.06 10.38 25.75
N ASN A 427 0.25 11.71 25.72
CA ASN A 427 -0.82 12.69 25.55
C ASN A 427 -1.01 13.13 24.10
N ASP A 428 -0.29 12.52 23.17
CA ASP A 428 -0.42 12.86 21.77
C ASP A 428 -1.76 12.42 21.18
N THR A 429 -2.52 13.38 20.68
CA THR A 429 -3.82 13.17 20.03
C THR A 429 -3.73 13.18 18.50
N ASN A 430 -2.53 13.33 17.93
CA ASN A 430 -2.39 13.27 16.48
C ASN A 430 -2.69 11.86 15.97
N LEU A 431 -3.62 11.82 15.01
CA LEU A 431 -4.10 10.57 14.42
C LEU A 431 -3.11 9.97 13.40
N PHE A 432 -2.39 10.80 12.65
CA PHE A 432 -1.54 10.35 11.54
C PHE A 432 -0.07 10.38 11.91
N ARG A 433 0.61 9.21 11.84
CA ARG A 433 1.99 9.07 12.30
C ARG A 433 2.84 8.29 11.27
N TYR A 434 3.30 7.10 11.58
CA TYR A 434 4.13 6.26 10.71
C TYR A 434 3.44 6.00 9.36
N CYS A 435 4.19 6.14 8.27
CA CYS A 435 3.68 6.08 6.88
C CYS A 435 2.50 7.03 6.58
N GLY A 436 2.23 8.02 7.46
CA GLY A 436 1.06 8.92 7.36
C GLY A 436 -0.27 8.23 7.63
N GLU A 437 -0.25 7.04 8.25
CA GLU A 437 -1.43 6.24 8.53
C GLU A 437 -1.96 6.45 9.97
N GLN A 438 -3.20 5.99 10.20
CA GLN A 438 -3.92 6.20 11.45
C GLN A 438 -3.35 5.33 12.57
N TYR A 439 -2.89 5.96 13.63
CA TYR A 439 -2.43 5.32 14.85
C TYR A 439 -3.52 5.33 15.92
N ASP A 440 -3.77 4.19 16.54
CA ASP A 440 -4.71 4.01 17.64
C ASP A 440 -3.96 3.89 18.97
N ASN A 441 -3.99 4.96 19.78
CA ASN A 441 -3.30 5.02 21.07
C ASN A 441 -3.75 3.92 22.05
N GLU A 442 -5.02 3.52 21.97
CA GLU A 442 -5.61 2.51 22.86
C GLU A 442 -5.06 1.09 22.62
N THR A 443 -4.66 0.79 21.37
CA THR A 443 -4.16 -0.54 20.98
C THR A 443 -2.68 -0.55 20.63
N ASP A 444 -2.02 0.60 20.67
CA ASP A 444 -0.65 0.79 20.19
C ASP A 444 -0.42 0.20 18.77
N SER A 445 -1.42 0.36 17.89
CA SER A 445 -1.39 -0.21 16.55
C SER A 445 -1.79 0.80 15.47
N ILE A 446 -1.36 0.52 14.25
CA ILE A 446 -1.68 1.31 13.07
C ILE A 446 -2.86 0.65 12.35
N TYR A 447 -3.92 1.40 12.12
CA TYR A 447 -5.09 0.96 11.36
C TYR A 447 -4.82 1.11 9.86
N LEU A 448 -4.59 0.00 9.18
CA LEU A 448 -4.36 -0.10 7.74
C LEU A 448 -5.61 -0.58 7.00
N ARG A 449 -6.78 -0.09 7.38
CA ARG A 449 -8.11 -0.36 6.80
C ARG A 449 -8.55 -1.83 6.94
N ALA A 450 -7.90 -2.75 6.23
CA ALA A 450 -8.25 -4.17 6.31
C ALA A 450 -7.74 -4.86 7.56
N ARG A 451 -6.60 -4.41 8.10
CA ARG A 451 -5.91 -5.03 9.24
C ARG A 451 -5.31 -3.99 10.18
N TYR A 452 -4.98 -4.43 11.38
CA TYR A 452 -4.21 -3.65 12.35
C TYR A 452 -2.76 -4.16 12.35
N TYR A 453 -1.83 -3.24 12.20
CA TYR A 453 -0.40 -3.49 12.26
C TYR A 453 0.16 -3.10 13.63
N SER A 454 0.89 -4.00 14.29
CA SER A 454 1.62 -3.73 15.54
C SER A 454 3.08 -3.40 15.22
N PRO A 455 3.53 -2.16 15.34
CA PRO A 455 4.91 -1.77 15.08
C PRO A 455 5.92 -2.51 15.96
N SER A 456 5.64 -2.66 17.26
CA SER A 456 6.51 -3.34 18.22
C SER A 456 6.77 -4.80 17.84
N LEU A 457 5.74 -5.48 17.31
CA LEU A 457 5.86 -6.86 16.83
C LEU A 457 6.34 -6.96 15.38
N GLY A 458 6.29 -5.87 14.61
CA GLY A 458 6.61 -5.85 13.19
C GLY A 458 5.64 -6.69 12.33
N ARG A 459 4.38 -6.89 12.79
CA ARG A 459 3.43 -7.81 12.15
C ARG A 459 1.98 -7.39 12.31
N PHE A 460 1.11 -7.96 11.46
CA PHE A 460 -0.33 -7.82 11.60
C PHE A 460 -0.88 -8.63 12.76
N THR A 461 -1.96 -8.16 13.38
CA THR A 461 -2.67 -8.86 14.49
C THR A 461 -3.68 -9.90 13.98
N THR A 462 -3.94 -9.93 12.68
CA THR A 462 -4.88 -10.85 12.03
C THR A 462 -4.27 -11.45 10.77
N GLU A 463 -4.71 -12.67 10.42
CA GLU A 463 -4.34 -13.30 9.14
C GLU A 463 -4.76 -12.45 7.95
N ASP A 464 -3.98 -12.49 6.87
CA ASP A 464 -4.40 -11.96 5.57
C ASP A 464 -5.58 -12.80 5.06
N THR A 465 -6.66 -12.11 4.72
CA THR A 465 -7.88 -12.76 4.19
C THR A 465 -7.83 -12.96 2.67
N TYR A 466 -6.74 -12.52 2.04
CA TYR A 466 -6.59 -12.57 0.59
C TYR A 466 -6.05 -13.93 0.13
N TRP A 467 -6.96 -14.88 -0.10
CA TRP A 467 -6.66 -16.19 -0.67
C TRP A 467 -7.15 -16.29 -2.11
N ASN A 468 -6.27 -16.62 -3.02
CA ASN A 468 -6.61 -16.91 -4.41
C ASN A 468 -5.80 -18.09 -4.96
N SER A 469 -6.09 -18.51 -6.19
CA SER A 469 -5.39 -19.63 -6.82
C SER A 469 -3.91 -19.38 -7.12
N SER A 470 -3.46 -18.12 -7.05
CA SER A 470 -2.07 -17.72 -7.36
C SER A 470 -1.19 -17.69 -6.11
N ASN A 471 -1.78 -17.58 -4.90
CA ASN A 471 -1.08 -17.61 -3.62
C ASN A 471 -1.41 -18.85 -2.78
N ARG A 472 -1.65 -20.01 -3.41
CA ARG A 472 -1.84 -21.30 -2.73
C ARG A 472 -0.53 -21.77 -2.11
N ILE A 473 -0.47 -21.75 -0.77
CA ILE A 473 0.70 -22.07 0.03
C ILE A 473 0.90 -23.56 0.19
N TYR A 474 -0.17 -24.32 0.31
CA TYR A 474 -0.09 -25.73 0.68
C TYR A 474 -0.06 -26.62 -0.55
N GLY A 475 1.15 -26.88 -1.09
CA GLY A 475 1.53 -28.14 -1.70
C GLY A 475 0.62 -28.81 -2.74
N ASP A 476 -0.52 -28.23 -3.03
CA ASP A 476 -1.42 -28.66 -4.09
C ASP A 476 -0.76 -28.37 -5.43
N LYS A 477 0.09 -29.34 -5.82
CA LYS A 477 0.69 -29.37 -7.14
C LYS A 477 -0.44 -29.34 -8.16
N GLU A 478 -0.72 -28.18 -8.74
CA GLU A 478 -1.62 -28.14 -9.87
C GLU A 478 -0.93 -28.81 -11.04
N TYR A 479 -1.31 -30.05 -11.30
CA TYR A 479 -0.93 -30.77 -12.49
C TYR A 479 -1.79 -30.22 -13.64
N LYS A 480 -1.24 -29.30 -14.39
CA LYS A 480 -1.91 -28.74 -15.57
C LYS A 480 -0.99 -28.87 -16.77
N ASP A 481 -1.49 -29.49 -17.80
CA ASP A 481 -0.80 -29.71 -19.07
C ASP A 481 0.51 -30.54 -18.99
N GLY A 482 0.64 -31.41 -17.97
CA GLY A 482 1.80 -32.31 -17.83
C GLY A 482 3.02 -31.68 -17.15
N GLU A 483 2.94 -30.44 -16.67
CA GLU A 483 4.02 -29.76 -15.95
C GLU A 483 3.60 -29.38 -14.53
N ILE A 484 4.52 -29.53 -13.58
CA ILE A 484 4.35 -29.04 -12.21
C ILE A 484 4.67 -27.55 -12.23
N LYS A 485 3.68 -26.71 -11.94
CA LYS A 485 3.94 -25.28 -11.69
C LYS A 485 4.34 -25.10 -10.24
N TYR A 486 5.51 -24.54 -10.03
CA TYR A 486 5.95 -24.06 -8.74
C TYR A 486 5.41 -22.63 -8.54
N PRO A 487 4.85 -22.29 -7.36
CA PRO A 487 4.53 -20.92 -7.02
C PRO A 487 5.81 -20.05 -7.07
N ASP A 488 5.65 -18.78 -7.35
CA ASP A 488 6.72 -17.79 -7.20
C ASP A 488 7.27 -17.82 -5.77
N ILE A 489 8.60 -17.77 -5.62
CA ILE A 489 9.26 -17.90 -4.31
C ILE A 489 8.84 -16.77 -3.37
N THR A 490 8.69 -15.53 -3.89
CA THR A 490 8.35 -14.37 -3.07
C THR A 490 6.87 -14.39 -2.71
N ALA A 491 5.99 -14.72 -3.67
CA ALA A 491 4.57 -14.95 -3.38
C ALA A 491 4.38 -16.14 -2.42
N SER A 492 5.21 -17.17 -2.50
CA SER A 492 5.21 -18.30 -1.57
C SER A 492 5.67 -17.87 -0.18
N LEU A 493 6.73 -17.07 -0.07
CA LEU A 493 7.21 -16.56 1.23
C LEU A 493 6.19 -15.62 1.89
N GLN A 494 5.54 -14.74 1.12
CA GLN A 494 4.43 -13.92 1.65
C GLN A 494 3.23 -14.75 2.05
N ALA A 495 2.95 -15.78 1.26
CA ALA A 495 1.83 -16.66 1.48
C ALA A 495 2.10 -17.70 2.57
N GLU A 496 3.34 -18.02 2.89
CA GLU A 496 3.71 -18.87 4.02
C GLU A 496 3.49 -18.20 5.37
N ASN A 497 3.53 -16.85 5.41
CA ASN A 497 3.28 -16.10 6.63
C ASN A 497 2.27 -14.95 6.41
N LEU A 498 1.01 -15.22 6.75
CA LEU A 498 -0.11 -14.30 6.57
C LEU A 498 -0.10 -13.10 7.53
N TYR A 499 0.85 -13.02 8.44
CA TYR A 499 0.97 -11.96 9.43
C TYR A 499 2.10 -10.98 9.15
N VAL A 500 3.00 -11.30 8.22
CA VAL A 500 4.16 -10.46 7.91
C VAL A 500 3.74 -9.11 7.32
N TYR A 501 4.31 -8.02 7.86
CA TYR A 501 4.20 -6.69 7.32
C TYR A 501 5.37 -6.41 6.38
N CYS A 502 5.08 -5.92 5.16
CA CYS A 502 6.08 -5.48 4.19
C CYS A 502 7.23 -6.48 3.96
N MET A 503 6.95 -7.80 4.06
CA MET A 503 7.96 -8.86 3.89
C MET A 503 9.17 -8.76 4.84
N GLY A 504 9.04 -8.10 5.99
CA GLY A 504 10.13 -7.84 6.92
C GLY A 504 11.08 -6.72 6.49
N ASN A 505 10.70 -5.91 5.51
CA ASN A 505 11.44 -4.72 5.07
C ASN A 505 10.55 -3.48 5.00
N PRO A 506 10.13 -2.94 6.14
CA PRO A 506 9.20 -1.82 6.18
C PRO A 506 9.85 -0.46 5.88
N ILE A 507 11.17 -0.37 5.72
CA ILE A 507 11.86 0.85 5.25
C ILE A 507 11.70 1.02 3.74
N LYS A 508 11.64 -0.08 3.01
CA LYS A 508 11.49 -0.08 1.54
C LYS A 508 10.03 -0.10 1.10
N TYR A 509 9.17 -0.81 1.83
CA TYR A 509 7.78 -1.09 1.46
C TYR A 509 6.79 -0.47 2.42
N ILE A 510 5.61 -0.13 1.90
CA ILE A 510 4.46 0.37 2.66
C ILE A 510 3.22 -0.43 2.26
N ASP A 511 2.52 -1.01 3.24
CA ASP A 511 1.19 -1.56 3.02
C ASP A 511 0.11 -0.55 3.48
N LYS A 512 -0.44 0.21 2.55
CA LYS A 512 -1.46 1.25 2.85
C LYS A 512 -2.85 0.70 3.12
N ASN A 513 -3.14 -0.53 2.69
CA ASN A 513 -4.50 -1.07 2.67
C ASN A 513 -4.69 -2.30 3.56
N GLY A 514 -3.60 -2.82 4.12
CA GLY A 514 -3.60 -4.08 4.86
C GLY A 514 -3.91 -5.30 3.98
N PHE A 515 -3.65 -5.21 2.66
CA PHE A 515 -3.80 -6.28 1.67
C PHE A 515 -2.62 -6.28 0.71
N THR A 516 -2.27 -7.45 0.18
CA THR A 516 -1.25 -7.59 -0.85
C THR A 516 -1.81 -7.47 -2.28
N SER A 517 -1.01 -6.94 -3.19
CA SER A 517 -0.97 -6.95 -4.67
C SER A 517 -2.19 -6.61 -5.55
N GLU A 518 -3.42 -7.09 -5.36
CA GLU A 518 -4.52 -6.81 -6.33
C GLU A 518 -5.00 -5.36 -6.32
N VAL A 519 -5.12 -4.76 -5.16
CA VAL A 519 -5.54 -3.35 -5.00
C VAL A 519 -4.46 -2.41 -5.52
N GLU A 520 -3.20 -2.79 -5.36
CA GLU A 520 -2.07 -2.01 -5.88
C GLU A 520 -1.96 -2.12 -7.41
N ALA A 521 -2.17 -3.30 -7.99
CA ALA A 521 -2.25 -3.48 -9.44
C ALA A 521 -3.40 -2.66 -10.07
N GLU A 522 -4.58 -2.61 -9.44
CA GLU A 522 -5.67 -1.74 -9.88
C GLU A 522 -5.32 -0.27 -9.78
N LYS A 523 -4.63 0.12 -8.72
CA LYS A 523 -4.15 1.48 -8.50
C LYS A 523 -3.14 1.88 -9.57
N ILE A 524 -2.16 1.03 -9.86
CA ILE A 524 -1.18 1.24 -10.95
C ILE A 524 -1.91 1.49 -12.28
N ILE A 525 -2.93 0.71 -12.61
CA ILE A 525 -3.72 0.90 -13.82
C ILE A 525 -4.48 2.23 -13.80
N LYS A 526 -5.12 2.59 -12.70
CA LYS A 526 -5.86 3.85 -12.54
C LYS A 526 -4.93 5.07 -12.64
N ASP A 527 -3.82 5.04 -11.94
CA ASP A 527 -2.85 6.14 -11.90
C ASP A 527 -2.19 6.37 -13.28
N ASN A 528 -2.08 5.32 -14.09
CA ASN A 528 -1.52 5.36 -15.45
C ASN A 528 -2.55 5.31 -16.58
N ALA A 529 -3.85 5.47 -16.29
CA ALA A 529 -4.92 5.28 -17.27
C ALA A 529 -4.73 6.13 -18.54
N ASP A 530 -4.43 7.41 -18.41
CA ASP A 530 -4.19 8.32 -19.55
C ASP A 530 -2.99 7.86 -20.41
N THR A 531 -1.93 7.38 -19.78
CA THR A 531 -0.73 6.88 -20.47
C THR A 531 -1.05 5.61 -21.24
N ILE A 532 -1.81 4.69 -20.64
CA ILE A 532 -2.25 3.43 -21.26
C ILE A 532 -3.13 3.70 -22.46
N ILE A 533 -4.08 4.65 -22.38
CA ILE A 533 -4.94 5.05 -23.48
C ILE A 533 -4.11 5.65 -24.63
N LYS A 534 -3.23 6.61 -24.33
CA LYS A 534 -2.34 7.22 -25.34
C LYS A 534 -1.40 6.22 -26.00
N ALA A 535 -0.88 5.25 -25.25
CA ALA A 535 -0.08 4.17 -25.79
C ALA A 535 -0.92 3.27 -26.73
N GLY A 536 -2.15 2.96 -26.35
CA GLY A 536 -3.09 2.23 -27.19
C GLY A 536 -3.38 2.93 -28.51
N GLU A 537 -3.64 4.23 -28.50
CA GLU A 537 -3.85 5.07 -29.68
C GLU A 537 -2.59 5.10 -30.57
N LYS A 538 -1.43 5.39 -29.98
CA LYS A 538 -0.15 5.50 -30.69
C LYS A 538 0.22 4.21 -31.44
N PHE A 539 0.03 3.06 -30.81
CA PHE A 539 0.44 1.75 -31.38
C PHE A 539 -0.72 0.98 -32.00
N ASN A 540 -1.94 1.53 -32.00
CA ASN A 540 -3.17 0.85 -32.44
C ASN A 540 -3.35 -0.52 -31.77
N VAL A 541 -3.23 -0.53 -30.43
CA VAL A 541 -3.47 -1.67 -29.54
C VAL A 541 -4.59 -1.30 -28.57
N ASN A 542 -5.51 -2.23 -28.32
CA ASN A 542 -6.61 -1.95 -27.38
C ASN A 542 -6.06 -1.65 -25.98
N PRO A 543 -6.34 -0.47 -25.39
CA PRO A 543 -5.81 -0.07 -24.08
C PRO A 543 -6.14 -1.06 -22.94
N ALA A 544 -7.32 -1.71 -22.99
CA ALA A 544 -7.69 -2.71 -21.98
C ALA A 544 -6.82 -3.98 -22.05
N ILE A 545 -6.22 -4.30 -23.20
CA ILE A 545 -5.25 -5.40 -23.33
C ILE A 545 -3.90 -4.99 -22.75
N ILE A 546 -3.45 -3.76 -22.98
CA ILE A 546 -2.23 -3.20 -22.36
C ILE A 546 -2.36 -3.22 -20.85
N ALA A 547 -3.46 -2.66 -20.31
CA ALA A 547 -3.77 -2.69 -18.90
C ALA A 547 -3.86 -4.12 -18.34
N GLY A 548 -4.47 -5.03 -19.09
CA GLY A 548 -4.61 -6.43 -18.70
C GLY A 548 -3.26 -7.16 -18.62
N CYS A 549 -2.31 -6.87 -19.50
CA CYS A 549 -0.94 -7.40 -19.42
C CYS A 549 -0.20 -6.85 -18.22
N ILE A 550 -0.26 -5.54 -17.98
CA ILE A 550 0.34 -4.90 -16.79
C ILE A 550 -0.29 -5.46 -15.52
N TYR A 551 -1.61 -5.54 -15.45
CA TYR A 551 -2.33 -6.11 -14.31
C TYR A 551 -1.92 -7.58 -14.06
N ALA A 552 -1.80 -8.38 -15.11
CA ALA A 552 -1.39 -9.78 -15.02
C ALA A 552 0.08 -9.90 -14.55
N GLU A 553 0.98 -9.03 -15.02
CA GLU A 553 2.36 -8.95 -14.50
C GLU A 553 2.38 -8.56 -13.01
N GLN A 554 1.57 -7.60 -12.61
CA GLN A 554 1.50 -7.14 -11.21
C GLN A 554 0.72 -8.09 -10.27
N THR A 555 0.02 -9.10 -10.78
CA THR A 555 -0.77 -10.03 -9.97
C THR A 555 -0.37 -11.49 -10.10
N ILE A 556 0.31 -11.89 -11.18
CA ILE A 556 0.74 -13.27 -11.43
C ILE A 556 2.26 -13.41 -11.37
N ASN A 557 2.98 -12.43 -11.92
CA ASN A 557 4.43 -12.47 -12.08
C ASN A 557 5.14 -11.52 -11.11
N VAL A 558 4.53 -11.18 -9.96
CA VAL A 558 5.18 -10.30 -8.99
C VAL A 558 6.38 -11.04 -8.39
N ASP A 559 7.53 -10.95 -9.05
CA ASP A 559 8.81 -11.16 -8.41
C ASP A 559 9.31 -9.79 -7.91
N VAL A 560 9.42 -9.64 -6.59
CA VAL A 560 9.97 -8.41 -5.99
C VAL A 560 11.41 -8.19 -6.46
N LYS A 561 12.12 -9.25 -6.80
CA LYS A 561 13.45 -9.19 -7.44
C LYS A 561 13.39 -8.45 -8.77
N ASP A 562 12.35 -8.65 -9.57
CA ASP A 562 12.23 -8.05 -10.90
C ASP A 562 12.07 -6.53 -10.85
N LYS A 563 11.50 -5.97 -9.78
CA LYS A 563 11.29 -4.52 -9.67
C LYS A 563 12.55 -3.77 -9.22
N TYR A 564 13.47 -4.41 -8.48
CA TYR A 564 14.57 -3.73 -7.79
C TYR A 564 15.97 -4.36 -7.98
N ILE A 565 16.07 -5.66 -8.22
CA ILE A 565 17.34 -6.38 -8.44
C ILE A 565 17.76 -6.30 -9.91
N ASP A 566 16.82 -6.19 -10.81
CA ASP A 566 17.01 -6.27 -12.25
C ASP A 566 17.96 -5.21 -12.84
N PRO A 567 17.97 -3.92 -12.38
CA PRO A 567 18.96 -2.96 -12.87
C PRO A 567 20.41 -3.34 -12.55
N LEU A 568 20.62 -4.13 -11.49
CA LEU A 568 21.93 -4.59 -11.03
C LEU A 568 22.42 -5.84 -11.72
N VAL A 569 21.54 -6.84 -11.79
CA VAL A 569 21.82 -8.09 -12.50
C VAL A 569 22.11 -7.80 -13.95
N TYR A 570 21.54 -6.70 -14.47
CA TYR A 570 21.83 -6.23 -15.82
C TYR A 570 23.28 -5.71 -15.96
N SER A 571 23.87 -5.06 -14.95
CA SER A 571 25.28 -4.62 -14.99
C SER A 571 26.24 -5.82 -15.18
N TYR A 572 25.78 -7.03 -14.91
CA TYR A 572 26.46 -8.30 -15.19
C TYR A 572 26.05 -8.96 -16.51
N GLY A 573 25.29 -8.28 -17.38
CA GLY A 573 24.92 -8.76 -18.71
C GLY A 573 23.74 -9.74 -18.76
N ILE A 574 22.94 -9.83 -17.69
CA ILE A 574 21.76 -10.70 -17.63
C ILE A 574 20.53 -9.96 -18.20
N ASP A 575 19.73 -10.64 -19.02
CA ASP A 575 18.51 -10.10 -19.62
C ASP A 575 17.33 -10.21 -18.66
N VAL A 576 17.04 -9.12 -17.99
CA VAL A 576 16.00 -9.02 -16.94
C VAL A 576 14.76 -8.27 -17.40
N SER A 577 13.63 -8.53 -16.73
CA SER A 577 12.35 -7.84 -16.93
C SER A 577 12.25 -6.62 -16.01
N LEU A 578 11.73 -5.48 -16.47
CA LEU A 578 11.78 -4.21 -15.76
C LEU A 578 10.44 -3.46 -15.80
N GLY A 579 10.16 -2.70 -14.73
CA GLY A 579 9.03 -1.79 -14.62
C GLY A 579 7.67 -2.49 -14.50
N ILE A 580 6.59 -1.72 -14.44
CA ILE A 580 5.23 -2.20 -14.16
C ILE A 580 4.69 -3.24 -15.15
N GLY A 581 5.17 -3.27 -16.39
CA GLY A 581 4.82 -4.26 -17.42
C GLY A 581 5.87 -5.34 -17.59
N GLN A 582 6.89 -5.43 -16.73
CA GLN A 582 7.93 -6.46 -16.76
C GLN A 582 8.54 -6.68 -18.15
N VAL A 583 8.98 -5.59 -18.81
CA VAL A 583 9.56 -5.63 -20.16
C VAL A 583 11.05 -5.98 -20.10
N ARG A 584 11.45 -7.07 -20.74
CA ARG A 584 12.87 -7.45 -20.84
C ARG A 584 13.67 -6.47 -21.69
N ILE A 585 14.93 -6.26 -21.35
CA ILE A 585 15.84 -5.41 -22.11
C ILE A 585 16.04 -5.92 -23.54
N SER A 586 16.11 -7.23 -23.73
CA SER A 586 16.14 -7.85 -25.07
C SER A 586 14.87 -7.55 -25.88
N THR A 587 13.70 -7.54 -25.22
CA THR A 587 12.42 -7.17 -25.83
C THR A 587 12.41 -5.69 -26.21
N ALA A 588 12.90 -4.79 -25.33
CA ALA A 588 13.02 -3.38 -25.64
C ALA A 588 13.93 -3.13 -26.85
N LYS A 589 15.13 -3.71 -26.89
CA LYS A 589 16.04 -3.66 -28.05
C LYS A 589 15.38 -4.16 -29.34
N LYS A 590 14.59 -5.23 -29.23
CA LYS A 590 13.88 -5.82 -30.37
C LYS A 590 12.87 -4.84 -30.97
N VAL A 591 11.99 -4.23 -30.16
CA VAL A 591 11.00 -3.27 -30.66
C VAL A 591 11.64 -1.98 -31.19
N GLU A 592 12.76 -1.54 -30.61
CA GLU A 592 13.58 -0.44 -31.12
C GLU A 592 14.19 -0.80 -32.49
N SER A 593 14.80 -1.97 -32.61
CA SER A 593 15.42 -2.42 -33.88
C SER A 593 14.42 -2.60 -35.01
N LYS A 594 13.14 -2.85 -34.67
CA LYS A 594 12.02 -2.98 -35.62
C LYS A 594 11.30 -1.66 -35.91
N GLY A 595 11.76 -0.54 -35.27
CA GLY A 595 11.23 0.79 -35.51
C GLY A 595 9.91 1.11 -34.78
N TYR A 596 9.47 0.29 -33.81
CA TYR A 596 8.28 0.58 -33.00
C TYR A 596 8.58 1.61 -31.90
N MET A 597 9.82 1.64 -31.38
CA MET A 597 10.29 2.62 -30.41
C MET A 597 11.56 3.28 -30.92
N PRO A 598 11.86 4.55 -30.51
CA PRO A 598 13.14 5.19 -30.80
C PRO A 598 14.32 4.35 -30.27
N ARG A 599 15.39 4.25 -31.01
CA ARG A 599 16.61 3.59 -30.53
C ARG A 599 17.29 4.43 -29.48
N ILE A 600 17.69 3.78 -28.37
CA ILE A 600 18.59 4.36 -27.39
C ILE A 600 20.02 4.14 -27.90
N ILE A 601 20.72 5.22 -28.22
CA ILE A 601 22.08 5.24 -28.75
C ILE A 601 22.92 6.14 -27.87
N VAL A 602 24.13 5.69 -27.53
CA VAL A 602 25.16 6.51 -26.88
C VAL A 602 26.14 6.94 -27.97
N ASP A 603 26.27 8.25 -28.21
CA ASP A 603 27.22 8.78 -29.18
C ASP A 603 28.65 8.56 -28.65
N GLY A 604 29.39 7.63 -29.28
CA GLY A 604 30.80 7.35 -29.01
C GLY A 604 31.70 8.11 -29.97
N PHE A 605 32.50 9.05 -29.50
CA PHE A 605 33.60 9.65 -30.26
C PHE A 605 34.83 8.74 -30.15
N GLY A 606 35.20 8.06 -31.25
CA GLY A 606 36.49 7.38 -31.44
C GLY A 606 36.66 6.03 -30.75
N ILE A 607 36.19 4.97 -31.37
CA ILE A 607 36.20 3.59 -30.82
C ILE A 607 37.57 2.93 -31.09
N SER A 608 38.28 2.51 -30.04
CA SER A 608 39.34 1.50 -30.08
C SER A 608 38.78 0.13 -29.61
N ASN A 609 39.40 -0.97 -30.10
CA ASN A 609 38.96 -2.37 -29.94
C ASN A 609 38.82 -2.87 -28.49
N GLY A 610 38.05 -2.26 -27.66
CA GLY A 610 37.73 -2.60 -26.25
C GLY A 610 36.58 -1.76 -25.70
N GLU A 611 36.26 -0.68 -26.38
CA GLU A 611 35.24 0.29 -25.94
C GLU A 611 33.83 -0.06 -26.37
N GLU A 612 33.67 -0.98 -27.35
CA GLU A 612 32.37 -1.42 -27.85
C GLU A 612 31.51 -2.12 -26.76
N SER A 613 32.16 -2.87 -25.88
CA SER A 613 31.48 -3.50 -24.74
C SER A 613 31.02 -2.50 -23.68
N ILE A 614 31.74 -1.41 -23.50
CA ILE A 614 31.41 -0.33 -22.57
C ILE A 614 30.22 0.47 -23.10
N ILE A 615 30.21 0.77 -24.41
CA ILE A 615 29.11 1.49 -25.07
C ILE A 615 27.82 0.68 -25.02
N VAL A 616 27.89 -0.62 -25.34
CA VAL A 616 26.74 -1.53 -25.24
C VAL A 616 26.20 -1.61 -23.84
N ASN A 617 27.05 -1.63 -22.81
CA ASN A 617 26.64 -1.61 -21.42
C ASN A 617 25.99 -0.25 -21.02
N GLN A 618 26.50 0.87 -21.52
CA GLN A 618 25.89 2.19 -21.28
C GLN A 618 24.51 2.31 -21.93
N GLU A 619 24.35 1.90 -23.19
CA GLU A 619 23.04 1.87 -23.87
C GLU A 619 22.04 1.01 -23.14
N ASN A 620 22.47 -0.13 -22.63
CA ASN A 620 21.62 -1.04 -21.91
C ASN A 620 21.24 -0.48 -20.53
N ASN A 621 22.16 0.18 -19.82
CA ASN A 621 21.86 0.89 -18.58
C ASN A 621 20.83 2.01 -18.80
N MET A 622 20.95 2.75 -19.92
CA MET A 622 19.95 3.76 -20.27
C MET A 622 18.59 3.14 -20.60
N ARG A 623 18.55 1.96 -21.26
CA ARG A 623 17.31 1.19 -21.50
C ARG A 623 16.70 0.71 -20.19
N ALA A 624 17.50 0.16 -19.30
CA ALA A 624 17.04 -0.28 -18.00
C ALA A 624 16.38 0.88 -17.24
N ARG A 625 17.04 2.04 -17.17
CA ARG A 625 16.49 3.25 -16.55
C ARG A 625 15.18 3.72 -17.23
N ALA A 626 15.13 3.67 -18.57
CA ALA A 626 13.92 4.03 -19.31
C ALA A 626 12.76 3.07 -19.00
N LEU A 627 13.02 1.78 -18.85
CA LEU A 627 12.02 0.76 -18.53
C LEU A 627 11.55 0.84 -17.06
N MET A 628 12.32 1.41 -16.15
CA MET A 628 11.88 1.68 -14.78
C MET A 628 10.90 2.85 -14.66
N ASN A 629 10.80 3.69 -15.66
CA ASN A 629 9.78 4.74 -15.71
C ASN A 629 8.45 4.18 -16.22
N ASP A 630 7.38 4.24 -15.43
CA ASP A 630 6.07 3.66 -15.74
C ASP A 630 5.52 4.10 -17.10
N LYS A 631 5.59 5.40 -17.42
CA LYS A 631 5.08 5.93 -18.70
C LYS A 631 5.84 5.35 -19.88
N THR A 632 7.15 5.26 -19.78
CA THR A 632 8.02 4.70 -20.82
C THR A 632 7.80 3.18 -20.91
N ASN A 633 7.71 2.49 -19.78
CA ASN A 633 7.44 1.06 -19.72
C ASN A 633 6.12 0.70 -20.43
N ILE A 634 5.04 1.42 -20.16
CA ILE A 634 3.74 1.28 -20.82
C ILE A 634 3.87 1.42 -22.34
N MET A 635 4.67 2.37 -22.82
CA MET A 635 4.92 2.52 -24.27
C MET A 635 5.62 1.30 -24.87
N TYR A 636 6.59 0.69 -24.16
CA TYR A 636 7.24 -0.54 -24.59
C TYR A 636 6.30 -1.75 -24.56
N VAL A 637 5.42 -1.88 -23.55
CA VAL A 637 4.36 -2.89 -23.51
C VAL A 637 3.48 -2.79 -24.77
N ALA A 638 2.98 -1.60 -25.07
CA ALA A 638 2.14 -1.36 -26.22
C ALA A 638 2.86 -1.62 -27.56
N ALA A 639 4.12 -1.16 -27.67
CA ALA A 639 4.97 -1.41 -28.85
C ALA A 639 5.21 -2.90 -29.07
N TYR A 640 5.45 -3.67 -28.03
CA TYR A 640 5.65 -5.11 -28.13
C TYR A 640 4.36 -5.85 -28.50
N LEU A 641 3.23 -5.50 -27.93
CA LEU A 641 1.92 -6.05 -28.32
C LEU A 641 1.60 -5.73 -29.79
N ARG A 642 1.93 -4.53 -30.27
CA ARG A 642 1.80 -4.17 -31.68
C ARG A 642 2.69 -5.02 -32.58
N TYR A 643 3.95 -5.20 -32.19
CA TYR A 643 4.89 -6.06 -32.92
C TYR A 643 4.37 -7.51 -33.03
N ILE A 644 3.83 -8.06 -31.95
CA ILE A 644 3.16 -9.37 -31.95
C ILE A 644 1.99 -9.39 -32.93
N GLN A 645 1.10 -8.40 -32.90
CA GLN A 645 -0.02 -8.32 -33.86
C GLN A 645 0.44 -8.33 -35.32
N ASP A 646 1.49 -7.59 -35.64
CA ASP A 646 2.02 -7.53 -37.03
C ASP A 646 2.66 -8.85 -37.49
N ILE A 647 3.26 -9.63 -36.61
CA ILE A 647 3.76 -10.97 -36.90
C ILE A 647 2.61 -11.94 -37.20
N TRP A 648 1.53 -11.88 -36.40
CA TRP A 648 0.47 -12.90 -36.45
C TRP A 648 -0.67 -12.61 -37.41
N LYS A 649 -0.88 -11.35 -37.83
CA LYS A 649 -2.04 -10.90 -38.60
C LYS A 649 -2.30 -11.70 -39.88
N ASN A 650 -1.27 -12.23 -40.52
CA ASN A 650 -1.42 -13.01 -41.77
C ASN A 650 -1.92 -14.44 -41.54
N LYS A 651 -1.57 -15.07 -40.42
CA LYS A 651 -1.97 -16.44 -40.07
C LYS A 651 -3.17 -16.48 -39.10
N TYR A 652 -3.37 -15.41 -38.33
CA TYR A 652 -4.45 -15.28 -37.36
C TYR A 652 -5.02 -13.84 -37.40
N PRO A 653 -5.82 -13.48 -38.43
CA PRO A 653 -6.27 -12.10 -38.68
C PRO A 653 -7.02 -11.45 -37.50
N GLN A 654 -7.70 -12.22 -36.64
CA GLN A 654 -8.46 -11.75 -35.49
C GLN A 654 -7.59 -11.46 -34.26
N ILE A 655 -6.25 -11.53 -34.35
CA ILE A 655 -5.33 -11.40 -33.20
C ILE A 655 -5.55 -10.11 -32.40
N SER A 656 -5.84 -8.99 -33.08
CA SER A 656 -6.01 -7.69 -32.42
C SER A 656 -7.16 -7.64 -31.42
N GLY A 657 -8.19 -8.48 -31.56
CA GLY A 657 -9.33 -8.60 -30.66
C GLY A 657 -9.22 -9.76 -29.65
N LYS A 658 -8.12 -10.51 -29.66
CA LYS A 658 -7.93 -11.70 -28.82
C LYS A 658 -7.01 -11.43 -27.65
N SER A 659 -7.59 -10.90 -26.55
CA SER A 659 -6.86 -10.53 -25.35
C SER A 659 -6.14 -11.71 -24.68
N ASP A 660 -6.75 -12.90 -24.71
CA ASP A 660 -6.14 -14.14 -24.21
C ASP A 660 -4.90 -14.57 -25.01
N ILE A 661 -4.95 -14.48 -26.33
CA ILE A 661 -3.82 -14.86 -27.18
C ILE A 661 -2.73 -13.79 -27.13
N LEU A 662 -3.08 -12.50 -27.17
CA LEU A 662 -2.11 -11.42 -27.06
C LEU A 662 -1.39 -11.45 -25.70
N GLY A 663 -2.12 -11.63 -24.59
CA GLY A 663 -1.53 -11.81 -23.28
C GLY A 663 -0.61 -13.02 -23.21
N THR A 664 -1.03 -14.16 -23.79
CA THR A 664 -0.19 -15.35 -23.87
C THR A 664 1.14 -15.07 -24.60
N LEU A 665 1.08 -14.47 -25.79
CA LEU A 665 2.27 -14.16 -26.58
C LEU A 665 3.14 -13.07 -25.95
N TYR A 666 2.55 -12.16 -25.22
CA TYR A 666 3.28 -11.20 -24.39
C TYR A 666 4.16 -11.91 -23.35
N ASN A 667 3.61 -12.91 -22.66
CA ASN A 667 4.28 -13.65 -21.59
C ASN A 667 5.33 -14.66 -22.10
N ILE A 668 5.02 -15.45 -23.17
CA ILE A 668 5.91 -16.53 -23.63
C ILE A 668 6.74 -16.20 -24.87
N GLY A 669 6.61 -14.98 -25.41
CA GLY A 669 7.33 -14.51 -26.58
C GLY A 669 6.49 -14.49 -27.87
N GLU A 670 6.90 -13.65 -28.80
CA GLU A 670 6.16 -13.25 -30.02
C GLU A 670 5.84 -14.38 -31.02
N TYR A 671 6.52 -15.49 -30.93
CA TYR A 671 6.26 -16.65 -31.81
C TYR A 671 5.41 -17.73 -31.13
N GLY A 672 5.19 -17.63 -29.80
CA GLY A 672 4.47 -18.64 -29.05
C GLY A 672 5.18 -20.01 -29.03
N LYS A 673 4.57 -20.97 -28.36
CA LYS A 673 5.16 -22.31 -28.13
C LYS A 673 5.30 -23.12 -29.44
N ASN A 674 4.40 -22.89 -30.41
CA ASN A 674 4.29 -23.71 -31.65
C ASN A 674 4.52 -22.88 -32.93
N GLY A 675 5.17 -21.71 -32.85
CA GLY A 675 5.33 -20.80 -33.95
C GLY A 675 4.02 -20.14 -34.40
N VAL A 676 4.10 -19.23 -35.37
CA VAL A 676 2.92 -18.51 -35.91
C VAL A 676 2.01 -19.45 -36.66
N ASN A 677 0.78 -19.63 -36.19
CA ASN A 677 -0.20 -20.57 -36.75
C ASN A 677 -1.63 -19.99 -36.73
N SER A 678 -2.59 -20.70 -37.32
CA SER A 678 -4.01 -20.27 -37.43
C SER A 678 -4.87 -20.65 -36.22
N ASN A 679 -4.32 -21.41 -35.26
CA ASN A 679 -5.04 -21.87 -34.06
C ASN A 679 -4.17 -21.77 -32.80
N PRO A 680 -3.77 -20.54 -32.40
CA PRO A 680 -3.00 -20.35 -31.20
C PRO A 680 -3.80 -20.72 -29.92
N GLN A 681 -3.12 -21.26 -28.93
CA GLN A 681 -3.72 -21.61 -27.65
C GLN A 681 -3.32 -20.59 -26.59
N SER A 682 -4.25 -20.25 -25.69
CA SER A 682 -3.99 -19.34 -24.57
C SER A 682 -3.41 -20.09 -23.36
N ASN A 683 -2.41 -19.50 -22.71
CA ASN A 683 -1.91 -19.90 -21.39
C ASN A 683 -2.68 -19.20 -20.25
N ASP A 684 -2.32 -19.46 -19.00
CA ASP A 684 -3.02 -18.89 -17.86
C ASP A 684 -2.83 -17.38 -17.73
N PHE A 685 -1.68 -16.84 -18.11
CA PHE A 685 -1.46 -15.40 -18.19
C PHE A 685 -2.45 -14.74 -19.18
N GLY A 686 -2.54 -15.27 -20.38
CA GLY A 686 -3.50 -14.78 -21.38
C GLY A 686 -4.95 -14.95 -20.94
N LYS A 687 -5.31 -16.05 -20.27
CA LYS A 687 -6.65 -16.24 -19.68
C LYS A 687 -6.94 -15.19 -18.61
N THR A 688 -5.94 -14.81 -17.79
CA THR A 688 -6.08 -13.74 -16.79
C THR A 688 -6.29 -12.38 -17.44
N VAL A 689 -5.55 -12.05 -18.50
CA VAL A 689 -5.78 -10.85 -19.30
C VAL A 689 -7.22 -10.80 -19.82
N LYS A 690 -7.71 -11.91 -20.37
CA LYS A 690 -9.10 -12.03 -20.87
C LYS A 690 -10.13 -11.93 -19.73
N LYS A 691 -9.90 -12.62 -18.63
CA LYS A 691 -10.81 -12.63 -17.46
C LYS A 691 -11.00 -11.20 -16.91
N ASN A 692 -9.95 -10.41 -16.86
CA ASN A 692 -9.96 -9.07 -16.34
C ASN A 692 -10.21 -7.97 -17.38
N TYR A 693 -10.44 -8.32 -18.64
CA TYR A 693 -10.61 -7.37 -19.74
C TYR A 693 -11.70 -6.32 -19.47
N GLY A 694 -12.90 -6.76 -19.04
CA GLY A 694 -13.99 -5.85 -18.67
C GLY A 694 -13.66 -4.97 -17.45
N LYS A 695 -12.94 -5.52 -16.47
CA LYS A 695 -12.42 -4.78 -15.31
C LYS A 695 -11.45 -3.68 -15.75
N MET A 696 -10.54 -4.00 -16.66
CA MET A 696 -9.58 -3.03 -17.22
C MET A 696 -10.27 -1.93 -18.01
N GLN A 697 -11.31 -2.26 -18.79
CA GLN A 697 -12.12 -1.24 -19.46
C GLN A 697 -12.76 -0.28 -18.45
N GLY A 698 -13.30 -0.79 -17.34
CA GLY A 698 -13.86 0.01 -16.26
C GLY A 698 -12.82 0.91 -15.57
N LEU A 699 -11.63 0.37 -15.26
CA LEU A 699 -10.55 1.14 -14.63
C LEU A 699 -9.99 2.26 -15.53
N LEU A 700 -10.02 2.05 -16.85
CA LEU A 700 -9.58 3.03 -17.86
C LEU A 700 -10.69 3.99 -18.28
N GLY A 701 -11.93 3.84 -17.81
CA GLY A 701 -13.08 4.64 -18.25
C GLY A 701 -13.47 4.40 -19.71
N LEU A 702 -13.13 3.23 -20.30
CA LEU A 702 -13.51 2.84 -21.66
C LEU A 702 -14.93 2.24 -21.67
N LYS A 703 -15.75 2.63 -22.63
CA LYS A 703 -17.11 2.12 -22.83
C LYS A 703 -17.13 0.76 -23.53
#